data_fa0323f1422220bc57596fbf725525cb
#
_entry.id   fa0323f1422220bc57596fbf725525cb
#
_cell.length_a   1.000
_cell.length_b   1.000
_cell.length_c   1.000
_cell.angle_alpha   90.00
_cell.angle_beta   90.00
_cell.angle_gamma   90.00
#
_symmetry.space_group_name_H-M   'P 1'
#
loop_
_entity.id
_entity.type
_entity.pdbx_description
1 polymer ?
#
loop_
_entity_poly.entity_id
_entity_poly.type
_entity_poly.pdbx_seq_one_letter_code
_entity_poly.pdbx_strand_id
1 'polypeptide(L)'
;LSTPAKAKTIEKFLGEGYKVLSSYGHIRDLKQKAFSIDIKDHFAPIYEVPEDKKKLVTELKKEAKKADMVWLASDEDREGEAISWHLFEVLELDPAKTKRIVFHEITKTAILKAIEHPRDINVDLVNAQQARRVLDRIVGFELSPVLWKKIKPSLSAGRVQSVAVRLIVERERDIHAFVSEASYKVTAVFTDDKGSEIKADLGKRFKTKEEAKAFLESCKNAGFKIEDITTRPMKKSPAAPFTTSTLQQEAARKLGYTVAQTMMLAQRLYESGLITYMRTDSVNLSDLALSTSRDTILSLMGEKYVHTRHFTTKTKGAQEAHEAIRPTYMSNETIDGTSQEKRLYDLIWKRTLASQMADAELEKTTATISISGHMDKFIAVGEVVTFDGFLRVYKESFDDDVEQEDEGHLLPALEVGQVLDCKEIVAMERFTQAPPRYTEASLVRKLEELGIGRPSTYAPTISTIQQRGYVEKGNREGVERNYEILQLKGNKITESTKTELTGSEKAKLIPTDVGMVVNDFLKEYFPQIMDYNFTASVEKQFDEIAEGDKKWTDVMEHFYEGFHPLVEDTMAAKSEHKVGERMLGVDPVSGKPVSVKIGRYGPVVQIGTADDEEKPRFAQLKKEYSLETITLEEALDLFKLPRTLGELDGVVVTVGTGRFGPYVRYNNTFVSIPKDMDPMSVTLEDAETLIREKQDAAAKKVIKTFDADPDMQILNGRYGPYISYQKKNYKIPDSVEAADLTLDACFKVIELQKEKAEVRKVRGGVKKK
;
A
#
# COMPACT_ATOMS: atom_id res chain seq x y z
N LEU A 1 -15.00 26.70 0.73
CA LEU A 1 -14.49 25.51 0.01
C LEU A 1 -13.24 24.92 0.66
N SER A 2 -13.02 23.61 0.49
CA SER A 2 -11.89 22.91 1.11
C SER A 2 -10.54 23.23 0.45
N THR A 3 -10.49 23.50 -0.87
CA THR A 3 -9.22 23.71 -1.59
C THR A 3 -9.25 24.92 -2.52
N PRO A 4 -8.09 25.56 -2.79
CA PRO A 4 -8.01 26.72 -3.70
C PRO A 4 -8.27 26.39 -5.17
N ALA A 5 -7.89 25.18 -5.62
CA ALA A 5 -8.13 24.75 -7.00
C ALA A 5 -9.63 24.68 -7.29
N LYS A 6 -10.37 24.02 -6.40
CA LYS A 6 -11.85 23.97 -6.43
C LYS A 6 -12.47 25.36 -6.39
N ALA A 7 -11.94 26.27 -5.55
CA ALA A 7 -12.43 27.63 -5.47
C ALA A 7 -12.35 28.37 -6.80
N LYS A 8 -11.22 28.31 -7.49
CA LYS A 8 -11.01 28.95 -8.80
C LYS A 8 -11.94 28.40 -9.88
N THR A 9 -12.17 27.09 -9.87
CA THR A 9 -13.05 26.43 -10.84
C THR A 9 -14.49 26.88 -10.65
N ILE A 10 -14.99 26.93 -9.42
CA ILE A 10 -16.35 27.32 -9.08
C ILE A 10 -16.59 28.82 -9.33
N GLU A 11 -15.62 29.66 -8.96
CA GLU A 11 -15.74 31.12 -9.16
C GLU A 11 -16.00 31.49 -10.65
N LYS A 12 -15.33 30.75 -11.57
CA LYS A 12 -15.57 30.93 -13.02
C LYS A 12 -17.00 30.61 -13.45
N PHE A 13 -17.66 29.67 -12.76
CA PHE A 13 -19.04 29.27 -13.09
C PHE A 13 -20.08 30.22 -12.54
N LEU A 14 -19.80 30.83 -11.38
CA LEU A 14 -20.75 31.71 -10.70
C LEU A 14 -20.78 33.14 -11.27
N GLY A 15 -19.69 33.64 -11.83
CA GLY A 15 -19.59 34.98 -12.40
C GLY A 15 -19.57 36.13 -11.38
N GLU A 16 -19.96 37.30 -11.82
CA GLU A 16 -19.95 38.52 -11.00
C GLU A 16 -20.92 38.43 -9.82
N GLY A 17 -20.54 39.02 -8.68
CA GLY A 17 -21.34 39.03 -7.44
C GLY A 17 -20.97 37.90 -6.46
N TYR A 18 -20.16 36.91 -6.88
CA TYR A 18 -19.69 35.86 -6.03
C TYR A 18 -18.19 35.97 -5.78
N LYS A 19 -17.78 35.83 -4.53
CA LYS A 19 -16.39 35.68 -4.11
C LYS A 19 -16.18 34.32 -3.51
N VAL A 20 -15.34 33.51 -4.12
CA VAL A 20 -15.10 32.11 -3.68
C VAL A 20 -13.76 32.00 -2.96
N LEU A 21 -13.79 31.55 -1.71
CA LEU A 21 -12.65 31.44 -0.83
C LEU A 21 -12.46 29.98 -0.38
N SER A 22 -11.22 29.62 -0.02
CA SER A 22 -10.87 28.30 0.49
C SER A 22 -10.48 28.37 1.97
N SER A 23 -10.93 27.37 2.74
CA SER A 23 -10.50 27.14 4.12
C SER A 23 -9.20 26.33 4.24
N TYR A 24 -8.69 25.80 3.12
CA TYR A 24 -7.56 24.85 3.12
C TYR A 24 -7.76 23.67 4.07
N GLY A 25 -8.96 23.05 3.99
CA GLY A 25 -9.38 21.96 4.85
C GLY A 25 -9.98 22.45 6.18
N HIS A 26 -9.80 21.68 7.23
CA HIS A 26 -10.28 22.04 8.57
C HIS A 26 -9.59 23.30 9.10
N ILE A 27 -10.37 24.20 9.70
CA ILE A 27 -9.88 25.45 10.31
C ILE A 27 -9.73 25.35 11.82
N ARG A 28 -10.33 24.34 12.46
CA ARG A 28 -10.12 23.98 13.87
C ARG A 28 -10.08 22.46 14.00
N ASP A 29 -9.39 21.97 15.02
CA ASP A 29 -9.28 20.55 15.34
C ASP A 29 -9.03 20.38 16.84
N LEU A 30 -9.07 19.14 17.31
CA LEU A 30 -8.62 18.78 18.66
C LEU A 30 -7.12 19.11 18.81
N LYS A 31 -6.72 19.63 19.94
CA LYS A 31 -5.31 20.00 20.21
C LYS A 31 -4.39 18.80 19.99
N GLN A 32 -3.30 18.98 19.23
CA GLN A 32 -2.47 17.87 18.78
C GLN A 32 -1.82 17.05 19.89
N LYS A 33 -1.36 17.73 20.96
CA LYS A 33 -0.60 17.10 22.07
C LYS A 33 -1.41 16.95 23.35
N ALA A 34 -2.72 17.11 23.30
CA ALA A 34 -3.60 16.98 24.44
C ALA A 34 -4.74 16.01 24.13
N PHE A 35 -5.30 15.42 25.17
CA PHE A 35 -6.46 14.53 25.06
C PHE A 35 -7.65 15.25 24.42
N SER A 36 -7.94 16.48 24.87
CA SER A 36 -8.93 17.42 24.29
C SER A 36 -10.34 16.88 24.20
N ILE A 37 -10.73 16.01 25.12
CA ILE A 37 -12.08 15.47 25.27
C ILE A 37 -12.46 15.58 26.73
N ASP A 38 -13.63 16.17 27.01
CA ASP A 38 -14.20 16.19 28.36
C ASP A 38 -15.14 14.99 28.54
N ILE A 39 -14.62 13.95 29.21
CA ILE A 39 -15.37 12.72 29.46
C ILE A 39 -16.58 12.99 30.38
N LYS A 40 -16.45 13.92 31.34
CA LYS A 40 -17.52 14.24 32.31
C LYS A 40 -18.65 15.04 31.68
N ASP A 41 -18.37 15.79 30.63
CA ASP A 41 -19.35 16.50 29.83
C ASP A 41 -19.66 15.70 28.52
N HIS A 42 -20.16 14.47 28.68
CA HIS A 42 -20.62 13.62 27.58
C HIS A 42 -19.65 13.51 26.40
N PHE A 43 -18.35 13.40 26.69
CA PHE A 43 -17.28 13.32 25.68
C PHE A 43 -17.13 14.57 24.80
N ALA A 44 -17.52 15.73 25.32
CA ALA A 44 -17.44 16.99 24.56
C ALA A 44 -16.02 17.23 24.02
N PRO A 45 -15.85 17.41 22.72
CA PRO A 45 -14.54 17.70 22.14
C PRO A 45 -14.15 19.17 22.34
N ILE A 46 -12.91 19.37 22.79
CA ILE A 46 -12.34 20.71 23.00
C ILE A 46 -11.54 21.09 21.75
N TYR A 47 -12.17 21.86 20.88
CA TYR A 47 -11.58 22.33 19.64
C TYR A 47 -10.75 23.60 19.82
N GLU A 48 -9.67 23.72 19.05
CA GLU A 48 -8.88 24.95 18.92
C GLU A 48 -8.62 25.30 17.45
N VAL A 49 -8.42 26.58 17.17
CA VAL A 49 -7.92 27.05 15.88
C VAL A 49 -6.40 27.01 15.91
N PRO A 50 -5.72 26.19 15.08
CA PRO A 50 -4.25 26.14 15.02
C PRO A 50 -3.64 27.52 14.69
N GLU A 51 -2.45 27.80 15.19
CA GLU A 51 -1.76 29.09 15.00
C GLU A 51 -1.60 29.48 13.52
N ASP A 52 -1.27 28.51 12.68
CA ASP A 52 -1.10 28.69 11.23
C ASP A 52 -2.43 29.05 10.51
N LYS A 53 -3.57 28.75 11.12
CA LYS A 53 -4.91 29.03 10.58
C LYS A 53 -5.52 30.37 11.07
N LYS A 54 -5.00 30.96 12.14
CA LYS A 54 -5.58 32.18 12.73
C LYS A 54 -5.71 33.35 11.74
N LYS A 55 -4.70 33.55 10.88
CA LYS A 55 -4.73 34.61 9.86
C LYS A 55 -5.82 34.36 8.83
N LEU A 56 -5.93 33.11 8.38
CA LEU A 56 -6.95 32.69 7.42
C LEU A 56 -8.36 32.88 8.02
N VAL A 57 -8.57 32.47 9.26
CA VAL A 57 -9.86 32.68 9.95
C VAL A 57 -10.21 34.16 10.04
N THR A 58 -9.25 35.02 10.36
CA THR A 58 -9.46 36.47 10.41
C THR A 58 -9.87 37.04 9.05
N GLU A 59 -9.23 36.58 7.98
CA GLU A 59 -9.57 36.97 6.61
C GLU A 59 -10.97 36.50 6.22
N LEU A 60 -11.29 35.23 6.42
CA LEU A 60 -12.59 34.64 6.12
C LEU A 60 -13.71 35.36 6.91
N LYS A 61 -13.50 35.65 8.19
CA LYS A 61 -14.46 36.37 9.05
C LYS A 61 -14.72 37.81 8.54
N LYS A 62 -13.64 38.48 8.07
CA LYS A 62 -13.78 39.83 7.48
C LYS A 62 -14.59 39.82 6.19
N GLU A 63 -14.37 38.82 5.33
CA GLU A 63 -15.11 38.70 4.07
C GLU A 63 -16.57 38.26 4.30
N ALA A 64 -16.81 37.30 5.22
CA ALA A 64 -18.15 36.86 5.58
C ALA A 64 -19.04 38.02 6.10
N LYS A 65 -18.47 38.94 6.89
CA LYS A 65 -19.21 40.14 7.39
C LYS A 65 -19.62 41.11 6.30
N LYS A 66 -18.98 41.08 5.12
CA LYS A 66 -19.32 41.96 3.98
C LYS A 66 -20.34 41.34 3.05
N ALA A 67 -20.52 40.02 3.14
CA ALA A 67 -21.40 39.29 2.24
C ALA A 67 -22.86 39.37 2.68
N ASP A 68 -23.77 39.48 1.72
CA ASP A 68 -25.20 39.39 1.96
C ASP A 68 -25.62 37.96 2.32
N MET A 69 -24.97 36.98 1.72
CA MET A 69 -25.18 35.54 1.93
C MET A 69 -23.86 34.76 1.93
N VAL A 70 -23.71 33.78 2.80
CA VAL A 70 -22.56 32.89 2.88
C VAL A 70 -22.97 31.48 2.47
N TRP A 71 -22.30 30.94 1.45
CA TRP A 71 -22.50 29.59 0.95
C TRP A 71 -21.39 28.67 1.42
N LEU A 72 -21.74 27.65 2.20
CA LEU A 72 -20.80 26.62 2.65
C LEU A 72 -20.80 25.48 1.61
N ALA A 73 -19.71 25.33 0.87
CA ALA A 73 -19.61 24.47 -0.32
C ALA A 73 -18.47 23.44 -0.22
N SER A 74 -18.24 22.87 0.96
CA SER A 74 -17.33 21.74 1.15
C SER A 74 -17.87 20.45 0.50
N ASP A 75 -17.04 19.40 0.46
CA ASP A 75 -17.40 18.13 -0.18
C ASP A 75 -18.63 17.48 0.50
N GLU A 76 -19.28 16.57 -0.20
CA GLU A 76 -20.51 15.92 0.26
C GLU A 76 -20.22 14.64 1.04
N ASP A 77 -19.25 14.68 1.95
CA ASP A 77 -19.00 13.61 2.89
C ASP A 77 -19.01 14.14 4.33
N ARG A 78 -18.89 13.26 5.31
CA ARG A 78 -18.88 13.62 6.73
C ARG A 78 -17.77 14.62 7.07
N GLU A 79 -16.62 14.51 6.43
CA GLU A 79 -15.50 15.44 6.63
C GLU A 79 -15.84 16.82 6.08
N GLY A 80 -16.44 16.89 4.91
CA GLY A 80 -16.91 18.16 4.31
C GLY A 80 -18.03 18.81 5.13
N GLU A 81 -18.94 18.03 5.67
CA GLU A 81 -20.00 18.54 6.54
C GLU A 81 -19.43 19.10 7.85
N ALA A 82 -18.47 18.40 8.46
CA ALA A 82 -17.76 18.90 9.63
C ALA A 82 -16.95 20.17 9.35
N ILE A 83 -16.30 20.27 8.17
CA ILE A 83 -15.61 21.51 7.76
C ILE A 83 -16.61 22.67 7.67
N SER A 84 -17.78 22.47 7.07
CA SER A 84 -18.82 23.48 6.98
C SER A 84 -19.31 23.91 8.36
N TRP A 85 -19.56 22.95 9.26
CA TRP A 85 -19.97 23.24 10.64
C TRP A 85 -18.90 24.00 11.41
N HIS A 86 -17.63 23.61 11.31
CA HIS A 86 -16.51 24.31 11.95
C HIS A 86 -16.36 25.73 11.41
N LEU A 87 -16.57 25.97 10.11
CA LEU A 87 -16.59 27.31 9.55
C LEU A 87 -17.75 28.14 10.11
N PHE A 88 -18.94 27.55 10.17
CA PHE A 88 -20.12 28.20 10.72
C PHE A 88 -19.88 28.72 12.15
N GLU A 89 -19.36 27.85 13.02
CA GLU A 89 -19.08 28.15 14.41
C GLU A 89 -17.95 29.19 14.57
N VAL A 90 -16.78 28.93 13.95
CA VAL A 90 -15.58 29.76 14.13
C VAL A 90 -15.75 31.16 13.54
N LEU A 91 -16.46 31.28 12.40
CA LEU A 91 -16.72 32.59 11.78
C LEU A 91 -17.91 33.30 12.38
N GLU A 92 -18.63 32.67 13.33
CA GLU A 92 -19.84 33.21 13.97
C GLU A 92 -20.87 33.66 12.92
N LEU A 93 -21.19 32.75 11.97
CA LEU A 93 -22.07 33.06 10.87
C LEU A 93 -23.53 33.18 11.32
N ASP A 94 -24.25 34.09 10.70
CA ASP A 94 -25.70 34.28 10.92
C ASP A 94 -26.48 33.14 10.21
N PRO A 95 -27.25 32.31 10.95
CA PRO A 95 -28.04 31.23 10.34
C PRO A 95 -29.01 31.72 9.24
N ALA A 96 -29.54 32.93 9.36
CA ALA A 96 -30.46 33.50 8.38
C ALA A 96 -29.77 33.84 7.05
N LYS A 97 -28.45 34.07 7.10
CA LYS A 97 -27.60 34.43 5.95
C LYS A 97 -26.62 33.34 5.54
N THR A 98 -26.77 32.15 6.05
CA THR A 98 -25.85 31.05 5.76
C THR A 98 -26.61 29.85 5.22
N LYS A 99 -26.13 29.28 4.12
CA LYS A 99 -26.70 28.10 3.50
C LYS A 99 -25.58 27.09 3.14
N ARG A 100 -25.91 25.83 3.17
CA ARG A 100 -25.07 24.69 2.74
C ARG A 100 -25.48 24.32 1.32
N ILE A 101 -24.51 24.19 0.42
CA ILE A 101 -24.71 23.63 -0.92
C ILE A 101 -23.83 22.36 -1.08
N VAL A 102 -24.41 21.37 -1.74
CA VAL A 102 -23.76 20.07 -2.02
C VAL A 102 -23.84 19.76 -3.50
N PHE A 103 -22.80 19.13 -4.00
CA PHE A 103 -22.71 18.70 -5.41
C PHE A 103 -21.71 17.55 -5.54
N HIS A 104 -22.03 16.59 -6.41
CA HIS A 104 -21.20 15.42 -6.66
C HIS A 104 -20.12 15.67 -7.72
N GLU A 105 -20.27 16.72 -8.52
CA GLU A 105 -19.36 17.09 -9.61
C GLU A 105 -19.21 18.61 -9.68
N ILE A 106 -18.06 19.05 -10.17
CA ILE A 106 -17.77 20.47 -10.31
C ILE A 106 -18.01 20.88 -11.78
N THR A 107 -19.29 20.96 -12.14
CA THR A 107 -19.76 21.48 -13.43
C THR A 107 -20.62 22.75 -13.22
N LYS A 108 -20.71 23.59 -14.24
CA LYS A 108 -21.52 24.80 -14.14
C LYS A 108 -22.96 24.48 -13.78
N THR A 109 -23.56 23.49 -14.41
CA THR A 109 -24.94 23.06 -14.18
C THR A 109 -25.15 22.56 -12.75
N ALA A 110 -24.25 21.69 -12.24
CA ALA A 110 -24.36 21.17 -10.90
C ALA A 110 -24.22 22.27 -9.83
N ILE A 111 -23.29 23.22 -10.02
CA ILE A 111 -23.06 24.31 -9.08
C ILE A 111 -24.28 25.27 -9.06
N LEU A 112 -24.80 25.66 -10.22
CA LEU A 112 -25.98 26.53 -10.27
C LEU A 112 -27.20 25.87 -9.65
N LYS A 113 -27.43 24.57 -9.95
CA LYS A 113 -28.52 23.80 -9.35
C LYS A 113 -28.38 23.70 -7.82
N ALA A 114 -27.14 23.53 -7.31
CA ALA A 114 -26.87 23.46 -5.87
C ALA A 114 -27.20 24.80 -5.17
N ILE A 115 -26.96 25.94 -5.83
CA ILE A 115 -27.33 27.26 -5.29
C ILE A 115 -28.86 27.47 -5.29
N GLU A 116 -29.56 26.94 -6.30
CA GLU A 116 -31.02 27.01 -6.37
C GLU A 116 -31.72 26.14 -5.31
N HIS A 117 -31.02 25.06 -4.85
CA HIS A 117 -31.55 24.08 -3.90
C HIS A 117 -30.63 23.94 -2.69
N PRO A 118 -30.41 25.01 -1.91
CA PRO A 118 -29.58 24.95 -0.72
C PRO A 118 -30.27 24.19 0.42
N ARG A 119 -29.48 23.71 1.35
CA ARG A 119 -29.95 23.10 2.60
C ARG A 119 -29.25 23.71 3.81
N ASP A 120 -29.66 23.31 4.98
CA ASP A 120 -28.93 23.59 6.21
C ASP A 120 -27.82 22.54 6.43
N ILE A 121 -26.92 22.81 7.40
CA ILE A 121 -25.90 21.84 7.80
C ILE A 121 -26.59 20.62 8.41
N ASN A 122 -26.19 19.43 7.95
CA ASN A 122 -26.67 18.17 8.51
C ASN A 122 -25.88 17.82 9.78
N VAL A 123 -26.52 18.06 10.94
CA VAL A 123 -25.89 17.85 12.25
C VAL A 123 -25.59 16.37 12.51
N ASP A 124 -26.34 15.43 11.97
CA ASP A 124 -26.13 14.00 12.17
C ASP A 124 -24.85 13.55 11.44
N LEU A 125 -24.58 14.05 10.24
CA LEU A 125 -23.31 13.85 9.56
C LEU A 125 -22.13 14.45 10.34
N VAL A 126 -22.30 15.63 10.93
CA VAL A 126 -21.28 16.25 11.81
C VAL A 126 -21.05 15.38 13.03
N ASN A 127 -22.11 14.89 13.66
CA ASN A 127 -22.03 14.01 14.84
C ASN A 127 -21.32 12.68 14.50
N ALA A 128 -21.58 12.12 13.34
CA ALA A 128 -20.88 10.90 12.89
C ALA A 128 -19.38 11.11 12.69
N GLN A 129 -18.98 12.24 12.10
CA GLN A 129 -17.56 12.62 11.98
C GLN A 129 -16.94 12.89 13.37
N GLN A 130 -17.64 13.60 14.22
CA GLN A 130 -17.20 13.91 15.60
C GLN A 130 -17.05 12.61 16.41
N ALA A 131 -18.00 11.69 16.35
CA ALA A 131 -17.93 10.39 17.01
C ALA A 131 -16.65 9.62 16.59
N ARG A 132 -16.38 9.55 15.29
CA ARG A 132 -15.14 8.95 14.80
C ARG A 132 -13.91 9.66 15.35
N ARG A 133 -13.88 10.98 15.28
CA ARG A 133 -12.74 11.78 15.72
C ARG A 133 -12.46 11.60 17.20
N VAL A 134 -13.51 11.59 18.02
CA VAL A 134 -13.44 11.40 19.49
C VAL A 134 -12.97 9.97 19.81
N LEU A 135 -13.57 8.95 19.20
CA LEU A 135 -13.20 7.56 19.45
C LEU A 135 -11.74 7.27 19.07
N ASP A 136 -11.32 7.69 17.89
CA ASP A 136 -9.94 7.49 17.44
C ASP A 136 -8.94 8.28 18.31
N ARG A 137 -9.35 9.42 18.88
CA ARG A 137 -8.56 10.19 19.86
C ARG A 137 -8.42 9.42 21.17
N ILE A 138 -9.51 8.89 21.74
CA ILE A 138 -9.51 8.10 22.98
C ILE A 138 -8.58 6.89 22.80
N VAL A 139 -8.81 6.08 21.78
CA VAL A 139 -8.00 4.88 21.51
C VAL A 139 -6.51 5.23 21.34
N GLY A 140 -6.20 6.24 20.55
CA GLY A 140 -4.82 6.63 20.28
C GLY A 140 -4.08 7.18 21.51
N PHE A 141 -4.74 7.99 22.31
CA PHE A 141 -4.13 8.63 23.49
C PHE A 141 -4.03 7.71 24.70
N GLU A 142 -4.92 6.75 24.83
CA GLU A 142 -4.86 5.80 25.95
C GLU A 142 -3.98 4.59 25.64
N LEU A 143 -4.01 4.03 24.42
CA LEU A 143 -3.17 2.88 24.07
C LEU A 143 -1.71 3.23 23.83
N SER A 144 -1.40 4.41 23.28
CA SER A 144 -0.01 4.75 22.96
C SER A 144 0.91 4.78 24.19
N PRO A 145 0.53 5.38 25.33
CA PRO A 145 1.31 5.32 26.58
C PRO A 145 1.50 3.89 27.11
N VAL A 146 0.51 3.01 26.95
CA VAL A 146 0.63 1.59 27.31
C VAL A 146 1.74 0.94 26.50
N LEU A 147 1.72 1.13 25.16
CA LEU A 147 2.77 0.62 24.28
C LEU A 147 4.15 1.18 24.61
N TRP A 148 4.23 2.47 25.02
CA TRP A 148 5.51 3.08 25.42
C TRP A 148 6.08 2.46 26.67
N LYS A 149 5.23 2.19 27.64
CA LYS A 149 5.63 1.59 28.92
C LYS A 149 5.98 0.10 28.76
N LYS A 150 5.22 -0.62 27.96
CA LYS A 150 5.31 -2.10 27.89
C LYS A 150 6.28 -2.59 26.82
N ILE A 151 6.43 -1.87 25.71
CA ILE A 151 7.26 -2.29 24.56
C ILE A 151 8.42 -1.32 24.36
N LYS A 152 8.16 -0.15 23.76
CA LYS A 152 9.15 0.92 23.55
C LYS A 152 8.52 2.27 23.29
N PRO A 153 9.24 3.40 23.55
CA PRO A 153 8.74 4.75 23.23
C PRO A 153 8.40 4.93 21.74
N SER A 154 7.54 5.90 21.46
CA SER A 154 7.13 6.35 20.12
C SER A 154 6.27 5.38 19.30
N LEU A 155 5.79 4.30 19.90
CA LEU A 155 4.76 3.46 19.31
C LEU A 155 3.39 4.13 19.42
N SER A 156 2.48 3.76 18.52
CA SER A 156 1.11 4.26 18.57
C SER A 156 0.14 3.21 18.07
N ALA A 157 -1.04 3.16 18.65
CA ALA A 157 -2.12 2.31 18.21
C ALA A 157 -3.27 3.14 17.67
N GLY A 158 -4.12 2.51 16.87
CA GLY A 158 -5.35 3.09 16.37
C GLY A 158 -6.26 1.97 15.88
N ARG A 159 -7.53 2.11 16.07
CA ARG A 159 -8.54 1.08 15.84
C ARG A 159 -8.40 0.38 14.47
N VAL A 160 -8.55 1.13 13.38
CA VAL A 160 -8.48 0.58 12.01
C VAL A 160 -7.05 0.14 11.65
N GLN A 161 -6.06 0.90 12.07
CA GLN A 161 -4.65 0.65 11.73
C GLN A 161 -4.12 -0.63 12.37
N SER A 162 -4.45 -0.87 13.65
CA SER A 162 -4.00 -2.07 14.36
C SER A 162 -4.61 -3.34 13.76
N VAL A 163 -5.86 -3.27 13.34
CA VAL A 163 -6.56 -4.37 12.67
C VAL A 163 -6.00 -4.61 11.26
N ALA A 164 -5.61 -3.55 10.53
CA ALA A 164 -4.93 -3.70 9.24
C ALA A 164 -3.55 -4.38 9.39
N VAL A 165 -2.79 -4.03 10.43
CA VAL A 165 -1.53 -4.72 10.77
C VAL A 165 -1.79 -6.19 11.11
N ARG A 166 -2.84 -6.49 11.88
CA ARG A 166 -3.25 -7.86 12.22
C ARG A 166 -3.47 -8.72 10.98
N LEU A 167 -4.19 -8.23 9.97
CA LEU A 167 -4.40 -8.95 8.70
C LEU A 167 -3.07 -9.35 8.04
N ILE A 168 -2.10 -8.44 8.03
CA ILE A 168 -0.80 -8.67 7.41
C ILE A 168 0.02 -9.66 8.24
N VAL A 169 0.00 -9.54 9.58
CA VAL A 169 0.71 -10.46 10.48
C VAL A 169 0.12 -11.88 10.40
N GLU A 170 -1.20 -12.02 10.43
CA GLU A 170 -1.87 -13.33 10.31
C GLU A 170 -1.54 -13.97 8.95
N ARG A 171 -1.54 -13.19 7.87
CA ARG A 171 -1.14 -13.68 6.54
C ARG A 171 0.32 -14.16 6.51
N GLU A 172 1.24 -13.44 7.13
CA GLU A 172 2.64 -13.86 7.21
C GLU A 172 2.79 -15.19 7.96
N ARG A 173 2.06 -15.37 9.06
CA ARG A 173 2.03 -16.61 9.83
C ARG A 173 1.40 -17.77 9.06
N ASP A 174 0.33 -17.51 8.32
CA ASP A 174 -0.27 -18.53 7.45
C ASP A 174 0.72 -19.01 6.39
N ILE A 175 1.51 -18.09 5.82
CA ILE A 175 2.56 -18.42 4.85
C ILE A 175 3.67 -19.27 5.50
N HIS A 176 4.13 -18.90 6.69
CA HIS A 176 5.16 -19.66 7.41
C HIS A 176 4.69 -21.04 7.87
N ALA A 177 3.42 -21.18 8.23
CA ALA A 177 2.82 -22.44 8.64
C ALA A 177 2.42 -23.33 7.44
N PHE A 178 2.42 -22.79 6.23
CA PHE A 178 1.99 -23.51 5.05
C PHE A 178 2.97 -24.62 4.66
N VAL A 179 2.44 -25.81 4.52
CA VAL A 179 3.20 -26.98 4.02
C VAL A 179 2.76 -27.25 2.57
N SER A 180 3.70 -27.15 1.66
CA SER A 180 3.44 -27.39 0.24
C SER A 180 3.32 -28.88 -0.02
N GLU A 181 2.24 -29.30 -0.69
CA GLU A 181 1.99 -30.68 -1.10
C GLU A 181 2.22 -30.83 -2.60
N ALA A 182 2.97 -31.87 -2.98
CA ALA A 182 3.22 -32.23 -4.37
C ALA A 182 2.08 -33.10 -4.94
N SER A 183 1.78 -32.91 -6.20
CA SER A 183 0.86 -33.75 -6.98
C SER A 183 1.22 -33.69 -8.47
N TYR A 184 0.90 -34.73 -9.21
CA TYR A 184 1.16 -34.79 -10.64
C TYR A 184 -0.09 -34.44 -11.43
N LYS A 185 -0.05 -33.29 -12.15
CA LYS A 185 -1.05 -32.89 -13.14
C LYS A 185 -0.71 -33.56 -14.47
N VAL A 186 -1.67 -34.22 -15.09
CA VAL A 186 -1.49 -34.89 -16.38
C VAL A 186 -2.19 -34.11 -17.47
N THR A 187 -1.43 -33.77 -18.51
CA THR A 187 -1.91 -33.09 -19.70
C THR A 187 -1.54 -33.92 -20.91
N ALA A 188 -2.33 -33.84 -21.98
CA ALA A 188 -2.06 -34.51 -23.25
C ALA A 188 -2.16 -33.52 -24.39
N VAL A 189 -1.40 -33.79 -25.47
CA VAL A 189 -1.52 -33.15 -26.75
C VAL A 189 -1.90 -34.22 -27.76
N PHE A 190 -3.06 -34.03 -28.33
CA PHE A 190 -3.57 -34.88 -29.39
C PHE A 190 -3.51 -34.14 -30.76
N THR A 191 -3.54 -34.88 -31.84
CA THR A 191 -3.69 -34.33 -33.18
C THR A 191 -4.88 -34.96 -33.88
N ASP A 192 -5.63 -34.17 -34.67
CA ASP A 192 -6.66 -34.64 -35.54
C ASP A 192 -6.06 -35.14 -36.88
N ASP A 193 -6.92 -35.65 -37.76
CA ASP A 193 -6.57 -36.11 -39.09
C ASP A 193 -6.02 -35.03 -40.02
N LYS A 194 -6.21 -33.75 -39.66
CA LYS A 194 -5.69 -32.57 -40.37
C LYS A 194 -4.38 -32.05 -39.77
N GLY A 195 -3.92 -32.64 -38.67
CA GLY A 195 -2.71 -32.24 -37.99
C GLY A 195 -2.91 -31.08 -36.99
N SER A 196 -4.15 -30.69 -36.66
CA SER A 196 -4.43 -29.65 -35.68
C SER A 196 -4.19 -30.17 -34.25
N GLU A 197 -3.52 -29.41 -33.44
CA GLU A 197 -3.22 -29.82 -32.03
C GLU A 197 -4.38 -29.51 -31.09
N ILE A 198 -4.69 -30.48 -30.25
CA ILE A 198 -5.73 -30.41 -29.21
C ILE A 198 -5.05 -30.67 -27.86
N LYS A 199 -5.01 -29.64 -27.01
CA LYS A 199 -4.52 -29.78 -25.63
C LYS A 199 -5.67 -30.21 -24.75
N ALA A 200 -5.44 -31.19 -23.88
CA ALA A 200 -6.44 -31.66 -22.96
C ALA A 200 -5.82 -31.99 -21.61
N ASP A 201 -6.58 -31.75 -20.54
CA ASP A 201 -6.21 -32.06 -19.16
C ASP A 201 -6.91 -33.34 -18.71
N LEU A 202 -6.20 -34.14 -17.92
CA LEU A 202 -6.84 -35.22 -17.19
C LEU A 202 -7.56 -34.62 -15.98
N GLY A 203 -8.85 -34.91 -15.79
CA GLY A 203 -9.65 -34.38 -14.68
C GLY A 203 -9.22 -34.85 -13.28
N LYS A 204 -8.08 -35.55 -13.19
CA LYS A 204 -7.55 -36.17 -11.98
C LYS A 204 -6.08 -35.82 -11.81
N ARG A 205 -5.64 -35.71 -10.55
CA ARG A 205 -4.22 -35.59 -10.18
C ARG A 205 -3.75 -36.84 -9.45
N PHE A 206 -2.51 -37.23 -9.63
CA PHE A 206 -1.88 -38.33 -8.89
C PHE A 206 -1.04 -37.80 -7.75
N LYS A 207 -1.03 -38.51 -6.63
CA LYS A 207 -0.30 -38.09 -5.44
C LYS A 207 1.17 -38.44 -5.49
N THR A 208 1.51 -39.53 -6.18
CA THR A 208 2.89 -40.02 -6.26
C THR A 208 3.37 -40.16 -7.70
N LYS A 209 4.69 -40.19 -7.88
CA LYS A 209 5.34 -40.41 -9.16
C LYS A 209 4.98 -41.77 -9.75
N GLU A 210 4.95 -42.79 -8.88
CA GLU A 210 4.64 -44.18 -9.24
C GLU A 210 3.24 -44.30 -9.81
N GLU A 211 2.25 -43.65 -9.19
CA GLU A 211 0.87 -43.61 -9.70
C GLU A 211 0.79 -42.92 -11.07
N ALA A 212 1.45 -41.75 -11.20
CA ALA A 212 1.49 -41.04 -12.46
C ALA A 212 2.19 -41.85 -13.57
N LYS A 213 3.30 -42.49 -13.24
CA LYS A 213 4.03 -43.37 -14.17
C LYS A 213 3.22 -44.59 -14.58
N ALA A 214 2.54 -45.25 -13.64
CA ALA A 214 1.65 -46.38 -13.92
C ALA A 214 0.52 -45.96 -14.88
N PHE A 215 -0.05 -44.79 -14.70
CA PHE A 215 -1.03 -44.24 -15.62
C PHE A 215 -0.44 -44.03 -17.02
N LEU A 216 0.75 -43.43 -17.15
CA LEU A 216 1.40 -43.25 -18.44
C LEU A 216 1.74 -44.60 -19.12
N GLU A 217 2.19 -45.60 -18.33
CA GLU A 217 2.45 -46.93 -18.84
C GLU A 217 1.18 -47.56 -19.43
N SER A 218 0.03 -47.40 -18.76
CA SER A 218 -1.25 -47.92 -19.23
C SER A 218 -1.79 -47.18 -20.45
N CYS A 219 -1.36 -45.96 -20.72
CA CYS A 219 -1.68 -45.20 -21.90
C CYS A 219 -0.82 -45.61 -23.15
N LYS A 220 0.25 -46.41 -22.96
CA LYS A 220 0.98 -46.97 -24.08
C LYS A 220 0.03 -47.83 -24.91
N ASN A 221 0.00 -47.59 -26.19
CA ASN A 221 -0.91 -48.29 -27.12
C ASN A 221 -2.43 -48.08 -26.88
N ALA A 222 -2.83 -47.17 -26.02
CA ALA A 222 -4.23 -46.82 -25.85
C ALA A 222 -4.75 -46.05 -27.05
N GLY A 223 -5.98 -46.32 -27.42
CA GLY A 223 -6.72 -45.53 -28.41
C GLY A 223 -7.42 -44.34 -27.74
N PHE A 224 -7.44 -43.24 -28.44
CA PHE A 224 -8.08 -42.01 -27.95
C PHE A 224 -9.20 -41.62 -28.92
N LYS A 225 -10.39 -41.37 -28.36
CA LYS A 225 -11.56 -41.10 -29.15
C LYS A 225 -12.40 -40.00 -28.50
N ILE A 226 -12.92 -39.07 -29.29
CA ILE A 226 -13.88 -38.10 -28.82
C ILE A 226 -15.20 -38.82 -28.48
N GLU A 227 -15.53 -38.82 -27.20
CA GLU A 227 -16.72 -39.45 -26.67
C GLU A 227 -17.92 -38.50 -26.67
N ASP A 228 -17.69 -37.24 -26.30
CA ASP A 228 -18.73 -36.23 -26.21
C ASP A 228 -18.17 -34.84 -26.53
N ILE A 229 -19.01 -34.00 -27.12
CA ILE A 229 -18.74 -32.59 -27.37
C ILE A 229 -19.93 -31.79 -26.93
N THR A 230 -19.70 -30.90 -25.96
CA THR A 230 -20.73 -29.98 -25.45
C THR A 230 -20.30 -28.55 -25.72
N THR A 231 -21.08 -27.82 -26.54
CA THR A 231 -20.90 -26.39 -26.74
C THR A 231 -21.99 -25.62 -25.97
N ARG A 232 -21.57 -24.69 -25.13
CA ARG A 232 -22.48 -23.87 -24.35
C ARG A 232 -22.21 -22.39 -24.56
N PRO A 233 -23.26 -21.60 -24.88
CA PRO A 233 -23.10 -20.17 -24.92
C PRO A 233 -22.84 -19.63 -23.48
N MET A 234 -21.91 -18.71 -23.36
CA MET A 234 -21.58 -18.01 -22.12
C MET A 234 -21.68 -16.50 -22.35
N LYS A 235 -22.07 -15.79 -21.32
CA LYS A 235 -22.03 -14.30 -21.29
C LYS A 235 -21.13 -13.83 -20.19
N LYS A 236 -20.26 -12.90 -20.49
CA LYS A 236 -19.47 -12.17 -19.48
C LYS A 236 -20.04 -10.75 -19.43
N SER A 237 -20.50 -10.34 -18.26
CA SER A 237 -21.04 -8.99 -18.03
C SER A 237 -19.93 -8.05 -17.51
N PRO A 238 -19.99 -6.77 -17.86
CA PRO A 238 -19.03 -5.80 -17.36
C PRO A 238 -19.21 -5.57 -15.87
N ALA A 239 -18.11 -5.21 -15.21
CA ALA A 239 -18.16 -4.78 -13.83
C ALA A 239 -18.81 -3.40 -13.68
N ALA A 240 -19.32 -3.10 -12.49
CA ALA A 240 -19.92 -1.82 -12.14
C ALA A 240 -18.93 -0.65 -12.30
N PRO A 241 -19.42 0.60 -12.42
CA PRO A 241 -18.58 1.79 -12.33
C PRO A 241 -17.75 1.81 -11.05
N PHE A 242 -16.69 2.59 -11.03
CA PHE A 242 -15.76 2.61 -9.90
C PHE A 242 -16.36 3.19 -8.63
N THR A 243 -16.13 2.48 -7.52
CA THR A 243 -16.07 3.01 -6.16
C THR A 243 -14.64 3.44 -5.83
N THR A 244 -14.43 4.11 -4.70
CA THR A 244 -13.08 4.43 -4.20
C THR A 244 -12.20 3.17 -4.11
N SER A 245 -12.71 2.10 -3.53
CA SER A 245 -12.00 0.84 -3.34
C SER A 245 -11.62 0.20 -4.68
N THR A 246 -12.56 0.03 -5.59
CA THR A 246 -12.30 -0.61 -6.88
C THR A 246 -11.39 0.22 -7.78
N LEU A 247 -11.46 1.56 -7.71
CA LEU A 247 -10.51 2.43 -8.40
C LEU A 247 -9.09 2.27 -7.86
N GLN A 248 -8.91 2.23 -6.54
CA GLN A 248 -7.62 2.01 -5.92
C GLN A 248 -7.01 0.66 -6.32
N GLN A 249 -7.82 -0.39 -6.36
CA GLN A 249 -7.40 -1.73 -6.77
C GLN A 249 -6.96 -1.77 -8.23
N GLU A 250 -7.78 -1.29 -9.15
CA GLU A 250 -7.48 -1.33 -10.59
C GLU A 250 -6.33 -0.39 -10.97
N ALA A 251 -6.23 0.79 -10.35
CA ALA A 251 -5.10 1.69 -10.57
C ALA A 251 -3.78 1.07 -10.10
N ALA A 252 -3.79 0.35 -8.97
CA ALA A 252 -2.61 -0.36 -8.50
C ALA A 252 -2.19 -1.48 -9.47
N ARG A 253 -3.13 -2.29 -9.95
CA ARG A 253 -2.86 -3.42 -10.84
C ARG A 253 -2.44 -2.97 -12.25
N LYS A 254 -3.21 -2.06 -12.87
CA LYS A 254 -3.00 -1.65 -14.28
C LYS A 254 -1.98 -0.53 -14.46
N LEU A 255 -1.91 0.40 -13.50
CA LEU A 255 -1.07 1.59 -13.62
C LEU A 255 0.16 1.55 -12.73
N GLY A 256 0.20 0.62 -11.75
CA GLY A 256 1.28 0.53 -10.75
C GLY A 256 1.24 1.68 -9.74
N TYR A 257 0.10 2.35 -9.57
CA TYR A 257 -0.04 3.47 -8.64
C TYR A 257 -0.26 2.97 -7.21
N THR A 258 0.33 3.64 -6.24
CA THR A 258 -0.01 3.40 -4.84
C THR A 258 -1.42 3.91 -4.55
N VAL A 259 -2.05 3.37 -3.51
CA VAL A 259 -3.39 3.81 -3.09
C VAL A 259 -3.41 5.32 -2.78
N ALA A 260 -2.38 5.83 -2.10
CA ALA A 260 -2.24 7.25 -1.82
C ALA A 260 -2.08 8.10 -3.09
N GLN A 261 -1.27 7.65 -4.05
CA GLN A 261 -1.08 8.31 -5.33
C GLN A 261 -2.37 8.36 -6.14
N THR A 262 -3.12 7.26 -6.18
CA THR A 262 -4.43 7.19 -6.85
C THR A 262 -5.38 8.23 -6.30
N MET A 263 -5.49 8.34 -4.96
CA MET A 263 -6.38 9.32 -4.34
C MET A 263 -5.94 10.76 -4.56
N MET A 264 -4.64 11.03 -4.55
CA MET A 264 -4.11 12.36 -4.87
C MET A 264 -4.45 12.79 -6.30
N LEU A 265 -4.29 11.89 -7.27
CA LEU A 265 -4.61 12.17 -8.68
C LEU A 265 -6.12 12.30 -8.89
N ALA A 266 -6.92 11.42 -8.28
CA ALA A 266 -8.38 11.49 -8.34
C ALA A 266 -8.92 12.80 -7.73
N GLN A 267 -8.32 13.27 -6.61
CA GLN A 267 -8.64 14.57 -6.03
C GLN A 267 -8.40 15.71 -7.02
N ARG A 268 -7.27 15.72 -7.72
CA ARG A 268 -6.97 16.74 -8.73
C ARG A 268 -7.93 16.71 -9.91
N LEU A 269 -8.27 15.52 -10.39
CA LEU A 269 -9.25 15.37 -11.47
C LEU A 269 -10.63 15.90 -11.06
N TYR A 270 -11.08 15.58 -9.84
CA TYR A 270 -12.31 16.09 -9.28
C TYR A 270 -12.31 17.63 -9.14
N GLU A 271 -11.26 18.19 -8.54
CA GLU A 271 -11.13 19.65 -8.34
C GLU A 271 -11.06 20.42 -9.65
N SER A 272 -10.59 19.78 -10.72
CA SER A 272 -10.59 20.33 -12.08
C SER A 272 -11.93 20.16 -12.80
N GLY A 273 -12.91 19.50 -12.18
CA GLY A 273 -14.22 19.26 -12.76
C GLY A 273 -14.25 18.17 -13.83
N LEU A 274 -13.28 17.25 -13.84
CA LEU A 274 -13.13 16.22 -14.86
C LEU A 274 -13.78 14.87 -14.50
N ILE A 275 -13.92 14.59 -13.20
CA ILE A 275 -14.61 13.42 -12.68
C ILE A 275 -15.56 13.80 -11.55
N THR A 276 -16.48 12.90 -11.20
CA THR A 276 -17.32 12.99 -10.01
C THR A 276 -16.49 12.81 -8.72
N TYR A 277 -17.12 13.02 -7.57
CA TYR A 277 -16.45 12.92 -6.28
C TYR A 277 -15.85 11.53 -6.07
N MET A 278 -14.56 11.49 -5.70
CA MET A 278 -13.77 10.26 -5.69
C MET A 278 -13.86 9.46 -4.39
N ARG A 279 -14.49 9.97 -3.34
CA ARG A 279 -14.71 9.23 -2.09
C ARG A 279 -16.15 8.75 -2.03
N THR A 280 -16.42 7.63 -2.65
CA THR A 280 -17.73 7.03 -2.74
C THR A 280 -17.65 5.51 -2.69
N ASP A 281 -18.62 4.88 -2.09
CA ASP A 281 -18.89 3.45 -2.12
C ASP A 281 -20.09 3.11 -3.03
N SER A 282 -20.69 4.13 -3.66
CA SER A 282 -21.79 3.99 -4.60
C SER A 282 -21.30 3.54 -5.98
N VAL A 283 -22.09 2.66 -6.60
CA VAL A 283 -21.96 2.25 -8.00
C VAL A 283 -23.05 2.82 -8.89
N ASN A 284 -23.91 3.71 -8.34
CA ASN A 284 -25.03 4.31 -9.07
C ASN A 284 -24.52 5.33 -10.09
N LEU A 285 -25.24 5.45 -11.18
CA LEU A 285 -25.07 6.52 -12.18
C LEU A 285 -26.35 7.32 -12.30
N SER A 286 -26.24 8.65 -12.41
CA SER A 286 -27.37 9.52 -12.69
C SER A 286 -27.94 9.27 -14.09
N ASP A 287 -29.20 9.66 -14.32
CA ASP A 287 -29.84 9.54 -15.62
C ASP A 287 -29.07 10.28 -16.73
N LEU A 288 -28.47 11.42 -16.39
CA LEU A 288 -27.59 12.15 -17.29
C LEU A 288 -26.34 11.33 -17.65
N ALA A 289 -25.72 10.69 -16.69
CA ALA A 289 -24.56 9.82 -16.94
C ALA A 289 -24.93 8.62 -17.78
N LEU A 290 -26.09 8.00 -17.53
CA LEU A 290 -26.59 6.87 -18.31
C LEU A 290 -26.87 7.27 -19.76
N SER A 291 -27.57 8.38 -19.98
CA SER A 291 -27.91 8.86 -21.33
C SER A 291 -26.66 9.27 -22.12
N THR A 292 -25.74 10.01 -21.53
CA THR A 292 -24.51 10.46 -22.20
C THR A 292 -23.56 9.30 -22.48
N SER A 293 -23.49 8.29 -21.61
CA SER A 293 -22.74 7.06 -21.85
C SER A 293 -23.31 6.30 -23.03
N ARG A 294 -24.65 6.14 -23.09
CA ARG A 294 -25.35 5.53 -24.22
C ARG A 294 -25.03 6.23 -25.55
N ASP A 295 -25.15 7.57 -25.57
CA ASP A 295 -24.90 8.35 -26.79
C ASP A 295 -23.44 8.23 -27.24
N THR A 296 -22.50 8.18 -26.29
CA THR A 296 -21.08 7.98 -26.57
C THR A 296 -20.82 6.59 -27.15
N ILE A 297 -21.39 5.53 -26.59
CA ILE A 297 -21.26 4.15 -27.11
C ILE A 297 -21.87 4.06 -28.51
N LEU A 298 -23.08 4.65 -28.70
CA LEU A 298 -23.75 4.65 -29.99
C LEU A 298 -22.90 5.32 -31.07
N SER A 299 -22.29 6.47 -30.73
CA SER A 299 -21.42 7.21 -31.66
C SER A 299 -20.14 6.49 -32.01
N LEU A 300 -19.48 5.85 -31.02
CA LEU A 300 -18.17 5.23 -31.22
C LEU A 300 -18.25 3.81 -31.83
N MET A 301 -19.29 3.04 -31.49
CA MET A 301 -19.31 1.59 -31.74
C MET A 301 -20.62 1.09 -32.35
N GLY A 302 -21.69 1.88 -32.29
CA GLY A 302 -23.01 1.53 -32.82
C GLY A 302 -23.92 0.84 -31.80
N GLU A 303 -25.19 0.69 -32.21
CA GLU A 303 -26.29 0.28 -31.33
C GLU A 303 -26.11 -1.09 -30.67
N LYS A 304 -25.50 -2.05 -31.35
CA LYS A 304 -25.30 -3.42 -30.83
C LYS A 304 -24.43 -3.46 -29.56
N TYR A 305 -23.59 -2.44 -29.31
CA TYR A 305 -22.76 -2.34 -28.13
C TYR A 305 -23.45 -1.64 -26.96
N VAL A 306 -24.61 -1.06 -27.17
CA VAL A 306 -25.35 -0.33 -26.10
C VAL A 306 -26.14 -1.30 -25.24
N HIS A 307 -25.94 -1.25 -23.94
CA HIS A 307 -26.80 -1.93 -22.96
C HIS A 307 -26.80 -1.15 -21.64
N THR A 308 -27.74 -0.24 -21.51
CA THR A 308 -27.87 0.58 -20.30
C THR A 308 -28.21 -0.29 -19.09
N ARG A 309 -27.41 -0.19 -18.04
CA ARG A 309 -27.57 -0.94 -16.78
C ARG A 309 -27.70 0.01 -15.60
N HIS A 310 -28.60 -0.32 -14.70
CA HIS A 310 -28.71 0.30 -13.38
C HIS A 310 -28.01 -0.59 -12.37
N PHE A 311 -26.94 -0.10 -11.79
CA PHE A 311 -26.26 -0.77 -10.69
C PHE A 311 -26.80 -0.22 -9.37
N THR A 312 -27.02 -1.11 -8.39
CA THR A 312 -27.46 -0.74 -7.06
C THR A 312 -26.42 -1.15 -6.04
N THR A 313 -26.13 -0.27 -5.11
CA THR A 313 -25.18 -0.52 -4.03
C THR A 313 -25.80 -1.51 -3.05
N LYS A 314 -25.10 -2.62 -2.78
CA LYS A 314 -25.58 -3.68 -1.88
C LYS A 314 -25.34 -3.38 -0.40
N THR A 315 -24.50 -2.40 -0.09
CA THR A 315 -24.09 -2.04 1.27
C THR A 315 -25.20 -1.21 1.92
N LYS A 316 -25.87 -1.75 2.95
CA LYS A 316 -26.73 -0.98 3.83
C LYS A 316 -25.86 0.09 4.52
N GLY A 317 -26.22 1.36 4.42
CA GLY A 317 -25.44 2.50 4.92
C GLY A 317 -24.51 3.14 3.88
N ALA A 318 -24.48 2.65 2.64
CA ALA A 318 -23.98 3.44 1.53
C ALA A 318 -24.81 4.72 1.44
N GLN A 319 -24.15 5.86 1.41
CA GLN A 319 -24.86 7.14 1.22
C GLN A 319 -25.45 7.10 -0.19
N GLU A 320 -26.73 6.76 -0.31
CA GLU A 320 -27.45 6.61 -1.58
C GLU A 320 -27.44 7.87 -2.46
N ALA A 321 -27.07 9.01 -1.87
CA ALA A 321 -26.95 10.29 -2.56
C ALA A 321 -25.70 10.40 -3.45
N HIS A 322 -24.71 9.53 -3.32
CA HIS A 322 -23.46 9.60 -4.08
C HIS A 322 -23.53 8.80 -5.38
N GLU A 323 -23.00 9.37 -6.45
CA GLU A 323 -22.72 8.64 -7.68
C GLU A 323 -21.40 7.86 -7.57
N ALA A 324 -21.22 6.90 -8.50
CA ALA A 324 -19.93 6.26 -8.77
C ALA A 324 -18.90 7.27 -9.29
N ILE A 325 -17.64 6.89 -9.26
CA ILE A 325 -16.56 7.68 -9.87
C ILE A 325 -16.63 7.52 -11.39
N ARG A 326 -16.94 8.63 -12.07
CA ARG A 326 -17.11 8.69 -13.52
C ARG A 326 -16.58 10.01 -14.10
N PRO A 327 -16.30 10.09 -15.41
CA PRO A 327 -16.10 11.37 -16.08
C PRO A 327 -17.33 12.27 -15.94
N THR A 328 -17.13 13.57 -15.79
CA THR A 328 -18.22 14.54 -15.80
C THR A 328 -18.87 14.67 -17.18
N TYR A 329 -18.05 14.56 -18.23
CA TYR A 329 -18.49 14.59 -19.63
C TYR A 329 -17.97 13.35 -20.35
N MET A 330 -18.85 12.40 -20.66
CA MET A 330 -18.48 11.15 -21.35
C MET A 330 -17.97 11.37 -22.78
N SER A 331 -18.30 12.48 -23.41
CA SER A 331 -17.79 12.90 -24.72
C SER A 331 -16.28 13.20 -24.71
N ASN A 332 -15.70 13.46 -23.55
CA ASN A 332 -14.28 13.72 -23.43
C ASN A 332 -13.50 12.41 -23.21
N GLU A 333 -13.04 11.80 -24.32
CA GLU A 333 -12.22 10.57 -24.24
C GLU A 333 -10.85 10.81 -23.61
N THR A 334 -10.33 12.03 -23.75
CA THR A 334 -9.02 12.44 -23.26
C THR A 334 -9.13 13.80 -22.56
N ILE A 335 -8.15 14.09 -21.71
CA ILE A 335 -8.06 15.34 -20.97
C ILE A 335 -6.69 15.98 -21.12
N ASP A 336 -6.59 17.27 -20.81
CA ASP A 336 -5.32 17.92 -20.56
C ASP A 336 -4.84 17.64 -19.14
N GLY A 337 -3.52 17.52 -18.95
CA GLY A 337 -2.92 17.24 -17.66
C GLY A 337 -1.62 16.44 -17.76
N THR A 338 -1.11 16.03 -16.62
CA THR A 338 0.07 15.18 -16.55
C THR A 338 -0.21 13.79 -17.11
N SER A 339 0.83 13.08 -17.52
CA SER A 339 0.70 11.69 -18.01
C SER A 339 0.01 10.78 -16.99
N GLN A 340 0.24 11.00 -15.69
CA GLN A 340 -0.39 10.22 -14.63
C GLN A 340 -1.89 10.51 -14.51
N GLU A 341 -2.29 11.78 -14.58
CA GLU A 341 -3.69 12.19 -14.58
C GLU A 341 -4.44 11.66 -15.80
N LYS A 342 -3.83 11.74 -16.98
CA LYS A 342 -4.39 11.20 -18.22
C LYS A 342 -4.63 9.68 -18.14
N ARG A 343 -3.67 8.93 -17.61
CA ARG A 343 -3.79 7.47 -17.45
C ARG A 343 -4.88 7.08 -16.46
N LEU A 344 -5.00 7.81 -15.34
CA LEU A 344 -6.06 7.55 -14.36
C LEU A 344 -7.45 7.91 -14.93
N TYR A 345 -7.56 9.02 -15.63
CA TYR A 345 -8.79 9.43 -16.30
C TYR A 345 -9.23 8.41 -17.36
N ASP A 346 -8.32 7.96 -18.23
CA ASP A 346 -8.56 6.92 -19.22
C ASP A 346 -9.10 5.63 -18.59
N LEU A 347 -8.54 5.22 -17.46
CA LEU A 347 -9.01 4.07 -16.70
C LEU A 347 -10.46 4.26 -16.22
N ILE A 348 -10.78 5.44 -15.67
CA ILE A 348 -12.13 5.77 -15.18
C ILE A 348 -13.11 5.85 -16.35
N TRP A 349 -12.73 6.50 -17.45
CA TRP A 349 -13.55 6.64 -18.64
C TRP A 349 -13.90 5.27 -19.25
N LYS A 350 -12.90 4.43 -19.47
CA LYS A 350 -13.09 3.07 -20.01
C LYS A 350 -13.98 2.20 -19.12
N ARG A 351 -13.78 2.25 -17.82
CA ARG A 351 -14.60 1.48 -16.87
C ARG A 351 -16.06 1.94 -16.89
N THR A 352 -16.29 3.24 -16.88
CA THR A 352 -17.65 3.81 -16.94
C THR A 352 -18.33 3.42 -18.24
N LEU A 353 -17.65 3.60 -19.39
CA LEU A 353 -18.19 3.24 -20.69
C LEU A 353 -18.52 1.75 -20.76
N ALA A 354 -17.56 0.89 -20.38
CA ALA A 354 -17.71 -0.57 -20.39
C ALA A 354 -18.90 -1.02 -19.55
N SER A 355 -19.15 -0.39 -18.40
CA SER A 355 -20.27 -0.71 -17.52
C SER A 355 -21.65 -0.57 -18.20
N GLN A 356 -21.73 0.27 -19.22
CA GLN A 356 -22.96 0.56 -19.98
C GLN A 356 -22.98 -0.11 -21.38
N MET A 357 -21.99 -1.01 -21.65
CA MET A 357 -21.90 -1.75 -22.89
C MET A 357 -22.56 -3.12 -22.78
N ALA A 358 -22.87 -3.69 -23.94
CA ALA A 358 -23.39 -5.07 -24.06
C ALA A 358 -22.41 -6.09 -23.48
N ASP A 359 -22.98 -7.21 -22.99
CA ASP A 359 -22.19 -8.35 -22.54
C ASP A 359 -21.29 -8.87 -23.68
N ALA A 360 -20.15 -9.42 -23.31
CA ALA A 360 -19.39 -10.24 -24.22
C ALA A 360 -20.05 -11.62 -24.32
N GLU A 361 -20.23 -12.11 -25.55
CA GLU A 361 -20.77 -13.44 -25.82
C GLU A 361 -19.66 -14.37 -26.27
N LEU A 362 -19.63 -15.53 -25.66
CA LEU A 362 -18.60 -16.54 -25.87
C LEU A 362 -19.26 -17.89 -26.06
N GLU A 363 -18.60 -18.76 -26.80
CA GLU A 363 -18.96 -20.17 -26.90
C GLU A 363 -17.85 -20.99 -26.23
N LYS A 364 -18.21 -21.73 -25.18
CA LYS A 364 -17.32 -22.67 -24.50
C LYS A 364 -17.60 -24.07 -25.01
N THR A 365 -16.65 -24.64 -25.74
CA THR A 365 -16.71 -26.01 -26.21
C THR A 365 -15.87 -26.88 -25.29
N THR A 366 -16.46 -27.94 -24.80
CA THR A 366 -15.81 -28.97 -23.98
C THR A 366 -15.87 -30.28 -24.75
N ALA A 367 -14.72 -30.84 -25.07
CA ALA A 367 -14.59 -32.14 -25.70
C ALA A 367 -14.04 -33.16 -24.69
N THR A 368 -14.78 -34.24 -24.50
CA THR A 368 -14.39 -35.35 -23.65
C THR A 368 -13.74 -36.42 -24.51
N ILE A 369 -12.49 -36.77 -24.18
CA ILE A 369 -11.69 -37.75 -24.92
C ILE A 369 -11.55 -38.99 -24.03
N SER A 370 -12.12 -40.10 -24.47
CA SER A 370 -12.01 -41.41 -23.82
C SER A 370 -10.66 -42.05 -24.13
N ILE A 371 -10.19 -42.83 -23.17
CA ILE A 371 -8.95 -43.61 -23.24
C ILE A 371 -9.36 -45.08 -23.26
N SER A 372 -8.96 -45.83 -24.27
CA SER A 372 -9.34 -47.25 -24.40
C SER A 372 -8.85 -48.04 -23.18
N GLY A 373 -9.74 -48.76 -22.50
CA GLY A 373 -9.43 -49.55 -21.31
C GLY A 373 -9.36 -48.73 -20.00
N HIS A 374 -9.72 -47.47 -19.99
CA HIS A 374 -9.73 -46.61 -18.79
C HIS A 374 -11.10 -46.00 -18.53
N MET A 375 -11.34 -45.71 -17.24
CA MET A 375 -12.49 -44.92 -16.84
C MET A 375 -12.18 -43.42 -16.82
N ASP A 376 -10.91 -43.07 -16.65
CA ASP A 376 -10.44 -41.67 -16.67
C ASP A 376 -10.52 -41.12 -18.08
N LYS A 377 -10.76 -39.81 -18.24
CA LYS A 377 -10.94 -39.15 -19.53
C LYS A 377 -10.13 -37.87 -19.58
N PHE A 378 -9.64 -37.52 -20.75
CA PHE A 378 -9.08 -36.20 -21.01
C PHE A 378 -10.18 -35.21 -21.37
N ILE A 379 -10.05 -33.97 -20.93
CA ILE A 379 -10.99 -32.90 -21.23
C ILE A 379 -10.24 -31.77 -21.93
N ALA A 380 -10.66 -31.50 -23.17
CA ALA A 380 -10.20 -30.34 -23.90
C ALA A 380 -11.25 -29.23 -23.84
N VAL A 381 -10.83 -28.03 -23.50
CA VAL A 381 -11.72 -26.87 -23.37
C VAL A 381 -11.25 -25.81 -24.37
N GLY A 382 -12.18 -25.32 -25.19
CA GLY A 382 -12.00 -24.20 -26.07
C GLY A 382 -12.98 -23.08 -25.79
N GLU A 383 -12.57 -21.85 -25.93
CA GLU A 383 -13.43 -20.68 -25.75
C GLU A 383 -13.26 -19.76 -26.97
N VAL A 384 -14.37 -19.38 -27.58
CA VAL A 384 -14.41 -18.47 -28.71
C VAL A 384 -15.27 -17.27 -28.37
N VAL A 385 -14.72 -16.07 -28.51
CA VAL A 385 -15.49 -14.83 -28.39
C VAL A 385 -16.27 -14.61 -29.68
N THR A 386 -17.59 -14.77 -29.61
CA THR A 386 -18.49 -14.56 -30.75
C THR A 386 -18.91 -13.10 -30.90
N PHE A 387 -18.97 -12.39 -29.76
CA PHE A 387 -19.18 -10.94 -29.71
C PHE A 387 -18.37 -10.36 -28.55
N ASP A 388 -17.50 -9.41 -28.85
CA ASP A 388 -16.57 -8.84 -27.87
C ASP A 388 -17.24 -7.94 -26.83
N GLY A 389 -18.40 -7.33 -27.12
CA GLY A 389 -19.14 -6.52 -26.19
C GLY A 389 -18.24 -5.49 -25.49
N PHE A 390 -18.35 -5.41 -24.15
CA PHE A 390 -17.55 -4.49 -23.34
C PHE A 390 -16.03 -4.82 -23.34
N LEU A 391 -15.63 -6.04 -23.63
CA LEU A 391 -14.21 -6.45 -23.69
C LEU A 391 -13.41 -5.66 -24.73
N ARG A 392 -14.11 -5.06 -25.72
CA ARG A 392 -13.51 -4.18 -26.72
C ARG A 392 -12.85 -2.95 -26.10
N VAL A 393 -13.35 -2.49 -24.95
CA VAL A 393 -12.89 -1.27 -24.26
C VAL A 393 -12.15 -1.58 -22.99
N TYR A 394 -12.61 -2.58 -22.25
CA TYR A 394 -12.14 -2.82 -20.89
C TYR A 394 -12.08 -4.29 -20.52
N LYS A 395 -10.90 -4.72 -20.04
CA LYS A 395 -10.69 -6.04 -19.44
C LYS A 395 -10.29 -5.82 -17.98
N GLU A 396 -10.98 -6.48 -17.08
CA GLU A 396 -10.68 -6.40 -15.65
C GLU A 396 -9.34 -7.08 -15.32
N SER A 397 -8.66 -6.64 -14.26
CA SER A 397 -7.47 -7.30 -13.72
C SER A 397 -7.78 -7.89 -12.34
N PHE A 398 -7.07 -8.97 -12.00
CA PHE A 398 -7.27 -9.71 -10.76
C PHE A 398 -6.00 -9.72 -9.92
N ASP A 399 -6.14 -9.99 -8.63
CA ASP A 399 -5.03 -10.20 -7.72
C ASP A 399 -4.43 -11.61 -7.88
N ASP A 400 -3.20 -11.79 -7.40
CA ASP A 400 -2.47 -13.07 -7.51
C ASP A 400 -3.15 -14.24 -6.81
N ASP A 401 -4.09 -13.97 -5.90
CA ASP A 401 -4.87 -14.96 -5.16
C ASP A 401 -6.17 -15.37 -5.85
N VAL A 402 -6.50 -14.77 -6.98
CA VAL A 402 -7.63 -15.16 -7.82
C VAL A 402 -7.14 -16.08 -8.92
N GLU A 403 -7.58 -17.33 -8.89
CA GLU A 403 -7.32 -18.25 -10.00
C GLU A 403 -7.92 -17.66 -11.29
N GLN A 404 -7.04 -17.35 -12.23
CA GLN A 404 -7.48 -16.99 -13.56
C GLN A 404 -7.81 -18.29 -14.30
N GLU A 405 -9.03 -18.40 -14.81
CA GLU A 405 -9.33 -19.45 -15.79
C GLU A 405 -8.38 -19.24 -16.99
N ASP A 406 -7.69 -20.30 -17.39
CA ASP A 406 -6.85 -20.27 -18.58
C ASP A 406 -7.69 -19.69 -19.74
N GLU A 407 -7.20 -18.64 -20.39
CA GLU A 407 -7.84 -18.09 -21.59
C GLU A 407 -7.95 -19.23 -22.59
N GLY A 408 -9.18 -19.64 -22.86
CA GLY A 408 -9.48 -20.84 -23.62
C GLY A 408 -8.73 -20.85 -24.95
N HIS A 409 -8.04 -21.95 -25.21
CA HIS A 409 -7.44 -22.18 -26.52
C HIS A 409 -8.55 -22.40 -27.54
N LEU A 410 -8.31 -21.97 -28.78
CA LEU A 410 -9.22 -22.29 -29.88
C LEU A 410 -9.14 -23.81 -30.17
N LEU A 411 -10.27 -24.51 -30.03
CA LEU A 411 -10.36 -25.89 -30.45
C LEU A 411 -10.64 -25.96 -32.00
N PRO A 412 -10.02 -26.88 -32.74
CA PRO A 412 -10.41 -27.15 -34.10
C PRO A 412 -11.85 -27.69 -34.16
N ALA A 413 -12.41 -27.77 -35.35
CA ALA A 413 -13.71 -28.44 -35.55
C ALA A 413 -13.55 -29.93 -35.24
N LEU A 414 -14.28 -30.42 -34.22
CA LEU A 414 -14.23 -31.79 -33.73
C LEU A 414 -15.59 -32.49 -33.94
N GLU A 415 -15.55 -33.82 -34.09
CA GLU A 415 -16.74 -34.64 -34.19
C GLU A 415 -16.75 -35.77 -33.17
N VAL A 416 -17.94 -36.09 -32.64
CA VAL A 416 -18.10 -37.22 -31.75
C VAL A 416 -17.78 -38.51 -32.52
N GLY A 417 -16.96 -39.36 -31.92
CA GLY A 417 -16.49 -40.58 -32.53
C GLY A 417 -15.17 -40.45 -33.27
N GLN A 418 -14.65 -39.23 -33.45
CA GLN A 418 -13.38 -38.99 -34.09
C GLN A 418 -12.24 -39.61 -33.26
N VAL A 419 -11.36 -40.34 -33.95
CA VAL A 419 -10.14 -40.91 -33.36
C VAL A 419 -9.04 -39.86 -33.40
N LEU A 420 -8.30 -39.73 -32.33
CA LEU A 420 -7.20 -38.78 -32.21
C LEU A 420 -5.87 -39.51 -32.06
N ASP A 421 -4.85 -38.98 -32.70
CA ASP A 421 -3.47 -39.44 -32.52
C ASP A 421 -2.87 -38.74 -31.29
N CYS A 422 -2.30 -39.53 -30.39
CA CYS A 422 -1.63 -38.98 -29.21
C CYS A 422 -0.20 -38.57 -29.57
N LYS A 423 0.08 -37.28 -29.55
CA LYS A 423 1.42 -36.73 -29.75
C LYS A 423 2.29 -36.94 -28.54
N GLU A 424 1.75 -36.60 -27.35
CA GLU A 424 2.41 -36.77 -26.07
C GLU A 424 1.44 -36.70 -24.90
N ILE A 425 1.77 -37.36 -23.80
CA ILE A 425 1.12 -37.22 -22.48
C ILE A 425 2.20 -36.86 -21.50
N VAL A 426 1.98 -35.77 -20.71
CA VAL A 426 2.93 -35.25 -19.76
C VAL A 426 2.31 -35.26 -18.38
N ALA A 427 2.92 -35.98 -17.45
CA ALA A 427 2.63 -35.86 -16.01
C ALA A 427 3.69 -34.95 -15.38
N MET A 428 3.25 -33.81 -14.92
CA MET A 428 4.12 -32.78 -14.37
C MET A 428 3.82 -32.59 -12.88
N GLU A 429 4.88 -32.67 -12.09
CA GLU A 429 4.80 -32.38 -10.66
C GLU A 429 4.42 -30.92 -10.45
N ARG A 430 3.40 -30.69 -9.62
CA ARG A 430 2.90 -29.38 -9.23
C ARG A 430 2.72 -29.32 -7.73
N PHE A 431 2.94 -28.17 -7.18
CA PHE A 431 2.90 -27.95 -5.74
C PHE A 431 1.79 -26.97 -5.39
N THR A 432 1.12 -27.22 -4.27
CA THR A 432 0.21 -26.23 -3.72
C THR A 432 0.99 -24.96 -3.34
N GLN A 433 0.36 -23.82 -3.51
CA GLN A 433 0.97 -22.51 -3.24
C GLN A 433 0.48 -21.96 -1.90
N ALA A 434 1.38 -21.35 -1.14
CA ALA A 434 0.99 -20.55 0.01
C ALA A 434 0.11 -19.36 -0.43
N PRO A 435 -0.79 -18.89 0.44
CA PRO A 435 -1.55 -17.68 0.11
C PRO A 435 -0.58 -16.52 -0.11
N PRO A 436 -0.76 -15.71 -1.19
CA PRO A 436 0.15 -14.61 -1.47
C PRO A 436 0.06 -13.52 -0.40
N ARG A 437 1.17 -12.82 -0.13
CA ARG A 437 1.16 -11.62 0.72
C ARG A 437 0.27 -10.55 0.12
N TYR A 438 -0.27 -9.70 0.98
CA TYR A 438 -1.07 -8.58 0.51
C TYR A 438 -0.23 -7.57 -0.28
N THR A 439 -0.82 -7.10 -1.38
CA THR A 439 -0.48 -5.81 -1.99
C THR A 439 -1.33 -4.71 -1.34
N GLU A 440 -1.06 -3.43 -1.63
CA GLU A 440 -1.97 -2.36 -1.21
C GLU A 440 -3.39 -2.58 -1.76
N ALA A 441 -3.52 -3.05 -3.01
CA ALA A 441 -4.80 -3.34 -3.67
C ALA A 441 -5.57 -4.46 -2.96
N SER A 442 -4.94 -5.61 -2.74
CA SER A 442 -5.60 -6.75 -2.11
C SER A 442 -5.91 -6.49 -0.63
N LEU A 443 -5.12 -5.65 0.06
CA LEU A 443 -5.45 -5.21 1.41
C LEU A 443 -6.69 -4.29 1.42
N VAL A 444 -6.81 -3.34 0.49
CA VAL A 444 -8.02 -2.51 0.34
C VAL A 444 -9.24 -3.40 0.13
N ARG A 445 -9.16 -4.36 -0.80
CA ARG A 445 -10.23 -5.33 -1.07
C ARG A 445 -10.61 -6.07 0.22
N LYS A 446 -9.63 -6.57 0.98
CA LYS A 446 -9.88 -7.32 2.20
C LYS A 446 -10.52 -6.47 3.31
N LEU A 447 -10.09 -5.22 3.47
CA LEU A 447 -10.70 -4.28 4.40
C LEU A 447 -12.17 -4.00 4.04
N GLU A 448 -12.46 -3.79 2.74
CA GLU A 448 -13.82 -3.58 2.24
C GLU A 448 -14.71 -4.81 2.48
N GLU A 449 -14.23 -6.01 2.13
CA GLU A 449 -14.94 -7.30 2.39
C GLU A 449 -15.32 -7.48 3.85
N LEU A 450 -14.46 -7.06 4.76
CA LEU A 450 -14.68 -7.14 6.21
C LEU A 450 -15.49 -5.96 6.77
N GLY A 451 -15.84 -4.97 5.96
CA GLY A 451 -16.52 -3.74 6.41
C GLY A 451 -15.67 -2.83 7.26
N ILE A 452 -14.34 -2.96 7.19
CA ILE A 452 -13.37 -2.22 7.99
C ILE A 452 -12.90 -0.98 7.22
N GLY A 453 -13.12 0.19 7.80
CA GLY A 453 -12.83 1.46 7.13
C GLY A 453 -13.92 1.91 6.18
N ARG A 454 -13.66 3.02 5.51
CA ARG A 454 -14.55 3.67 4.54
C ARG A 454 -13.70 4.33 3.43
N PRO A 455 -14.29 4.82 2.35
CA PRO A 455 -13.57 5.50 1.26
C PRO A 455 -12.54 6.55 1.70
N SER A 456 -12.83 7.27 2.77
CA SER A 456 -11.92 8.28 3.34
C SER A 456 -10.73 7.71 4.13
N THR A 457 -10.76 6.46 4.55
CA THR A 457 -9.79 5.89 5.50
C THR A 457 -8.85 4.82 4.92
N TYR A 458 -9.16 4.21 3.78
CA TYR A 458 -8.29 3.16 3.20
C TYR A 458 -6.87 3.66 2.93
N ALA A 459 -6.72 4.72 2.16
CA ALA A 459 -5.41 5.27 1.81
C ALA A 459 -4.63 5.79 3.04
N PRO A 460 -5.23 6.58 3.96
CA PRO A 460 -4.57 6.98 5.20
C PRO A 460 -4.11 5.80 6.06
N THR A 461 -4.92 4.75 6.20
CA THR A 461 -4.57 3.57 6.99
C THR A 461 -3.33 2.88 6.43
N ILE A 462 -3.30 2.59 5.13
CA ILE A 462 -2.18 1.91 4.47
C ILE A 462 -0.91 2.76 4.54
N SER A 463 -1.01 4.07 4.36
CA SER A 463 0.12 4.98 4.50
C SER A 463 0.65 5.02 5.95
N THR A 464 -0.25 5.06 6.92
CA THR A 464 0.11 5.21 8.34
C THR A 464 0.83 3.97 8.89
N ILE A 465 0.37 2.76 8.57
CA ILE A 465 1.02 1.53 9.06
C ILE A 465 2.45 1.39 8.52
N GLN A 466 2.71 1.88 7.31
CA GLN A 466 4.05 1.93 6.72
C GLN A 466 4.91 3.03 7.35
N GLN A 467 4.38 4.25 7.51
CA GLN A 467 5.08 5.38 8.12
C GLN A 467 5.47 5.11 9.59
N ARG A 468 4.65 4.37 10.32
CA ARG A 468 4.91 3.93 11.69
C ARG A 468 5.90 2.78 11.80
N GLY A 469 6.29 2.19 10.66
CA GLY A 469 7.23 1.07 10.60
C GLY A 469 6.67 -0.23 11.14
N TYR A 470 5.36 -0.43 11.13
CA TYR A 470 4.73 -1.71 11.47
C TYR A 470 4.69 -2.67 10.30
N VAL A 471 4.69 -2.10 9.10
CA VAL A 471 4.67 -2.81 7.82
C VAL A 471 5.64 -2.11 6.88
N GLU A 472 6.35 -2.87 6.10
CA GLU A 472 7.19 -2.36 5.02
C GLU A 472 6.74 -2.93 3.67
N LYS A 473 6.96 -2.16 2.60
CA LYS A 473 6.73 -2.62 1.23
C LYS A 473 8.03 -3.19 0.70
N GLY A 474 8.02 -4.47 0.37
CA GLY A 474 9.20 -5.19 -0.04
C GLY A 474 8.98 -6.14 -1.21
N ASN A 475 10.10 -6.65 -1.71
CA ASN A 475 10.15 -7.75 -2.66
C ASN A 475 10.74 -8.97 -1.97
N ARG A 476 10.32 -10.15 -2.38
CA ARG A 476 10.96 -11.42 -2.00
C ARG A 476 11.56 -12.04 -3.24
N GLU A 477 12.79 -12.44 -3.14
CA GLU A 477 13.44 -13.25 -4.15
C GLU A 477 12.86 -14.66 -4.09
N GLY A 478 12.64 -15.26 -5.24
CA GLY A 478 12.17 -16.65 -5.30
C GLY A 478 13.29 -17.61 -4.91
N VAL A 479 12.88 -18.80 -4.52
CA VAL A 479 13.80 -19.93 -4.26
C VAL A 479 13.67 -20.91 -5.41
N GLU A 480 14.80 -21.43 -5.87
CA GLU A 480 14.81 -22.48 -6.88
C GLU A 480 14.25 -23.77 -6.30
N ARG A 481 13.30 -24.35 -7.01
CA ARG A 481 12.69 -25.62 -6.69
C ARG A 481 12.72 -26.54 -7.90
N ASN A 482 13.19 -27.75 -7.70
CA ASN A 482 13.14 -28.79 -8.72
C ASN A 482 11.74 -29.41 -8.76
N TYR A 483 11.29 -29.76 -9.96
CA TYR A 483 10.07 -30.51 -10.19
C TYR A 483 10.27 -31.56 -11.27
N GLU A 484 9.55 -32.66 -11.15
CA GLU A 484 9.68 -33.81 -12.03
C GLU A 484 8.67 -33.74 -13.19
N ILE A 485 9.10 -34.22 -14.33
CA ILE A 485 8.27 -34.38 -15.53
C ILE A 485 8.43 -35.79 -16.05
N LEU A 486 7.31 -36.50 -16.19
CA LEU A 486 7.22 -37.77 -16.88
C LEU A 486 6.53 -37.51 -18.23
N GLN A 487 7.16 -37.87 -19.32
CA GLN A 487 6.62 -37.63 -20.66
C GLN A 487 6.52 -38.95 -21.43
N LEU A 488 5.33 -39.32 -21.82
CA LEU A 488 5.07 -40.40 -22.77
C LEU A 488 5.01 -39.82 -24.21
N LYS A 489 5.93 -40.23 -25.05
CA LYS A 489 5.93 -39.87 -26.47
C LYS A 489 6.15 -41.13 -27.31
N GLY A 490 5.19 -41.43 -28.20
CA GLY A 490 5.10 -42.75 -28.79
C GLY A 490 4.96 -43.81 -27.68
N ASN A 491 5.81 -44.83 -27.70
CA ASN A 491 5.81 -45.89 -26.64
C ASN A 491 6.91 -45.73 -25.60
N LYS A 492 7.57 -44.57 -25.53
CA LYS A 492 8.67 -44.33 -24.59
C LYS A 492 8.29 -43.32 -23.56
N ILE A 493 8.48 -43.67 -22.27
CA ILE A 493 8.40 -42.74 -21.16
C ILE A 493 9.80 -42.21 -20.88
N THR A 494 9.93 -40.89 -20.80
CA THR A 494 11.14 -40.20 -20.40
C THR A 494 10.89 -39.44 -19.14
N GLU A 495 11.87 -39.47 -18.21
CA GLU A 495 11.84 -38.72 -16.96
C GLU A 495 12.85 -37.60 -17.04
N SER A 496 12.47 -36.43 -16.60
CA SER A 496 13.35 -35.27 -16.53
C SER A 496 13.00 -34.39 -15.33
N THR A 497 14.01 -33.73 -14.79
CA THR A 497 13.85 -32.77 -13.72
C THR A 497 14.09 -31.36 -14.30
N LYS A 498 13.21 -30.44 -13.98
CA LYS A 498 13.38 -29.01 -14.30
C LYS A 498 13.35 -28.19 -13.04
N THR A 499 13.90 -26.99 -13.12
CA THR A 499 13.91 -26.03 -12.03
C THR A 499 12.98 -24.89 -12.32
N GLU A 500 12.19 -24.49 -11.32
CA GLU A 500 11.36 -23.29 -11.33
C GLU A 500 11.73 -22.35 -10.20
N LEU A 501 11.48 -21.06 -10.37
CA LEU A 501 11.63 -20.07 -9.31
C LEU A 501 10.29 -19.91 -8.60
N THR A 502 10.19 -20.35 -7.35
CA THR A 502 8.95 -20.28 -6.55
C THR A 502 9.04 -19.23 -5.45
N GLY A 503 7.89 -18.65 -5.05
CA GLY A 503 7.82 -17.69 -3.94
C GLY A 503 8.40 -16.30 -4.26
N SER A 504 8.69 -15.98 -5.53
CA SER A 504 9.07 -14.63 -5.93
C SER A 504 7.86 -13.70 -5.83
N GLU A 505 8.01 -12.61 -5.09
CA GLU A 505 6.93 -11.62 -4.89
C GLU A 505 7.47 -10.20 -5.05
N LYS A 506 6.65 -9.32 -5.62
CA LYS A 506 7.00 -7.90 -5.83
C LYS A 506 5.98 -6.98 -5.14
N ALA A 507 6.50 -5.91 -4.54
CA ALA A 507 5.71 -4.81 -3.95
C ALA A 507 4.67 -5.30 -2.91
N LYS A 508 5.01 -6.31 -2.10
CA LYS A 508 4.16 -6.88 -1.06
C LYS A 508 4.31 -6.15 0.26
N LEU A 509 3.24 -6.17 1.05
CA LEU A 509 3.23 -5.66 2.42
C LEU A 509 3.71 -6.76 3.37
N ILE A 510 4.81 -6.48 4.06
CA ILE A 510 5.49 -7.42 4.95
C ILE A 510 5.47 -6.83 6.36
N PRO A 511 5.04 -7.58 7.39
CA PRO A 511 5.07 -7.06 8.76
C PRO A 511 6.53 -6.96 9.23
N THR A 512 6.83 -5.92 10.00
CA THR A 512 8.11 -5.81 10.72
C THR A 512 8.03 -6.53 12.05
N ASP A 513 9.16 -6.87 12.65
CA ASP A 513 9.19 -7.44 14.01
C ASP A 513 8.47 -6.56 15.03
N VAL A 514 8.61 -5.24 14.91
CA VAL A 514 7.88 -4.28 15.76
C VAL A 514 6.38 -4.39 15.54
N GLY A 515 5.95 -4.52 14.28
CA GLY A 515 4.54 -4.69 13.94
C GLY A 515 3.98 -6.00 14.52
N MET A 516 4.73 -7.09 14.45
CA MET A 516 4.33 -8.38 15.02
C MET A 516 4.19 -8.32 16.54
N VAL A 517 5.19 -7.77 17.24
CA VAL A 517 5.16 -7.63 18.71
C VAL A 517 4.01 -6.73 19.18
N VAL A 518 3.77 -5.61 18.49
CA VAL A 518 2.64 -4.71 18.82
C VAL A 518 1.30 -5.41 18.57
N ASN A 519 1.20 -6.14 17.47
CA ASN A 519 -0.01 -6.92 17.15
C ASN A 519 -0.32 -7.93 18.25
N ASP A 520 0.66 -8.71 18.68
CA ASP A 520 0.47 -9.76 19.68
C ASP A 520 0.10 -9.17 21.03
N PHE A 521 0.80 -8.12 21.44
CA PHE A 521 0.47 -7.39 22.66
C PHE A 521 -0.98 -6.87 22.64
N LEU A 522 -1.38 -6.20 21.55
CA LEU A 522 -2.74 -5.68 21.46
C LEU A 522 -3.78 -6.81 21.38
N LYS A 523 -3.48 -7.93 20.73
CA LYS A 523 -4.38 -9.09 20.66
C LYS A 523 -4.58 -9.76 22.02
N GLU A 524 -3.52 -9.79 22.84
CA GLU A 524 -3.56 -10.38 24.19
C GLU A 524 -4.29 -9.48 25.19
N TYR A 525 -3.97 -8.18 25.24
CA TYR A 525 -4.47 -7.27 26.26
C TYR A 525 -5.71 -6.46 25.83
N PHE A 526 -5.92 -6.26 24.55
CA PHE A 526 -7.03 -5.49 23.96
C PHE A 526 -7.75 -6.27 22.83
N PRO A 527 -8.23 -7.50 23.10
CA PRO A 527 -8.77 -8.35 22.06
C PRO A 527 -9.97 -7.73 21.32
N GLN A 528 -10.77 -6.92 22.00
CA GLN A 528 -11.90 -6.21 21.39
C GLN A 528 -11.44 -5.21 20.33
N ILE A 529 -10.41 -4.42 20.61
CA ILE A 529 -9.86 -3.45 19.63
C ILE A 529 -9.29 -4.15 18.40
N MET A 530 -8.79 -5.38 18.58
CA MET A 530 -8.20 -6.19 17.51
C MET A 530 -9.24 -7.03 16.76
N ASP A 531 -10.49 -7.09 17.24
CA ASP A 531 -11.55 -7.86 16.59
C ASP A 531 -12.06 -7.20 15.32
N TYR A 532 -12.17 -7.98 14.23
CA TYR A 532 -12.63 -7.49 12.93
C TYR A 532 -14.11 -7.06 12.98
N ASN A 533 -14.95 -7.84 13.64
CA ASN A 533 -16.39 -7.58 13.74
C ASN A 533 -16.66 -6.34 14.59
N PHE A 534 -15.88 -6.14 15.65
CA PHE A 534 -15.98 -4.94 16.46
C PHE A 534 -15.70 -3.68 15.63
N THR A 535 -14.60 -3.67 14.88
CA THR A 535 -14.24 -2.52 14.03
C THR A 535 -15.31 -2.27 12.96
N ALA A 536 -15.82 -3.31 12.31
CA ALA A 536 -16.92 -3.19 11.34
C ALA A 536 -18.23 -2.69 12.00
N SER A 537 -18.54 -3.17 13.20
CA SER A 537 -19.72 -2.72 13.98
C SER A 537 -19.62 -1.23 14.34
N VAL A 538 -18.45 -0.76 14.75
CA VAL A 538 -18.23 0.67 15.04
C VAL A 538 -18.43 1.53 13.80
N GLU A 539 -17.92 1.10 12.64
CA GLU A 539 -18.16 1.81 11.37
C GLU A 539 -19.65 1.88 11.03
N LYS A 540 -20.37 0.78 11.25
CA LYS A 540 -21.83 0.75 11.07
C LYS A 540 -22.55 1.69 12.03
N GLN A 541 -22.13 1.75 13.31
CA GLN A 541 -22.71 2.69 14.27
C GLN A 541 -22.50 4.16 13.85
N PHE A 542 -21.35 4.48 13.25
CA PHE A 542 -21.15 5.80 12.67
C PHE A 542 -22.08 6.09 11.48
N ASP A 543 -22.43 5.07 10.70
CA ASP A 543 -23.43 5.23 9.63
C ASP A 543 -24.83 5.46 10.25
N GLU A 544 -25.23 4.71 11.27
CA GLU A 544 -26.48 4.88 12.03
C GLU A 544 -26.58 6.28 12.70
N ILE A 545 -25.46 6.83 13.19
CA ILE A 545 -25.39 8.21 13.69
C ILE A 545 -25.64 9.20 12.56
N ALA A 546 -25.03 8.97 11.39
CA ALA A 546 -25.20 9.85 10.22
C ALA A 546 -26.63 9.87 9.67
N GLU A 547 -27.38 8.79 9.87
CA GLU A 547 -28.81 8.63 9.54
C GLU A 547 -29.73 9.22 10.61
N GLY A 548 -29.21 9.58 11.78
CA GLY A 548 -29.97 10.11 12.92
C GLY A 548 -30.59 9.02 13.83
N ASP A 549 -30.26 7.75 13.57
CA ASP A 549 -30.85 6.61 14.31
C ASP A 549 -30.20 6.38 15.68
N LYS A 550 -28.98 6.93 15.90
CA LYS A 550 -28.24 6.79 17.15
C LYS A 550 -27.63 8.11 17.63
N LYS A 551 -27.56 8.27 18.95
CA LYS A 551 -26.81 9.36 19.57
C LYS A 551 -25.34 8.99 19.66
N TRP A 552 -24.47 9.85 19.20
CA TRP A 552 -23.03 9.61 19.21
C TRP A 552 -22.44 9.51 20.63
N THR A 553 -22.98 10.26 21.60
CA THR A 553 -22.56 10.23 23.00
C THR A 553 -22.80 8.86 23.63
N ASP A 554 -23.94 8.23 23.36
CA ASP A 554 -24.28 6.90 23.92
C ASP A 554 -23.31 5.83 23.39
N VAL A 555 -22.90 5.95 22.11
CA VAL A 555 -21.88 5.07 21.50
C VAL A 555 -20.52 5.26 22.18
N MET A 556 -20.14 6.52 22.50
CA MET A 556 -18.86 6.80 23.18
C MET A 556 -18.87 6.29 24.62
N GLU A 557 -19.96 6.48 25.35
CA GLU A 557 -20.11 6.03 26.75
C GLU A 557 -19.99 4.52 26.83
N HIS A 558 -20.76 3.79 26.02
CA HIS A 558 -20.70 2.33 25.97
C HIS A 558 -19.30 1.79 25.61
N PHE A 559 -18.63 2.43 24.66
CA PHE A 559 -17.26 2.06 24.31
C PHE A 559 -16.29 2.30 25.47
N TYR A 560 -16.35 3.48 26.09
CA TYR A 560 -15.40 3.91 27.10
C TYR A 560 -15.50 3.09 28.39
N GLU A 561 -16.70 2.74 28.81
CA GLU A 561 -16.97 1.88 29.98
C GLU A 561 -16.26 0.53 29.89
N GLY A 562 -16.20 -0.08 28.69
CA GLY A 562 -15.50 -1.34 28.47
C GLY A 562 -14.01 -1.21 28.22
N PHE A 563 -13.58 -0.08 27.66
CA PHE A 563 -12.20 0.11 27.18
C PHE A 563 -11.27 0.70 28.25
N HIS A 564 -11.68 1.76 28.93
CA HIS A 564 -10.82 2.49 29.87
C HIS A 564 -10.32 1.64 31.05
N PRO A 565 -11.14 0.80 31.72
CA PRO A 565 -10.67 -0.08 32.79
C PRO A 565 -9.56 -1.04 32.31
N LEU A 566 -9.69 -1.59 31.10
CA LEU A 566 -8.67 -2.46 30.51
C LEU A 566 -7.33 -1.72 30.34
N VAL A 567 -7.37 -0.44 29.97
CA VAL A 567 -6.16 0.39 29.84
C VAL A 567 -5.50 0.56 31.20
N GLU A 568 -6.29 0.90 32.24
CA GLU A 568 -5.77 1.08 33.62
C GLU A 568 -5.17 -0.21 34.18
N ASP A 569 -5.86 -1.33 34.04
CA ASP A 569 -5.39 -2.65 34.47
C ASP A 569 -4.12 -3.07 33.76
N THR A 570 -4.05 -2.88 32.44
CA THR A 570 -2.84 -3.18 31.66
C THR A 570 -1.68 -2.26 32.03
N MET A 571 -1.95 -1.00 32.30
CA MET A 571 -0.93 -0.05 32.77
C MET A 571 -0.39 -0.43 34.15
N ALA A 572 -1.24 -0.90 35.06
CA ALA A 572 -0.88 -1.28 36.44
C ALA A 572 -0.15 -2.65 36.48
N ALA A 573 -0.48 -3.57 35.58
CA ALA A 573 0.10 -4.91 35.55
C ALA A 573 1.65 -4.87 35.51
N LYS A 574 2.29 -5.65 36.38
CA LYS A 574 3.74 -5.89 36.34
C LYS A 574 3.99 -7.03 35.36
N SER A 575 4.80 -6.78 34.34
CA SER A 575 5.26 -7.83 33.42
C SER A 575 6.54 -8.45 33.95
N GLU A 576 6.55 -9.76 34.17
CA GLU A 576 7.78 -10.51 34.57
C GLU A 576 8.80 -10.57 33.46
N HIS A 577 8.33 -10.56 32.19
CA HIS A 577 9.17 -10.53 30.99
C HIS A 577 8.81 -9.34 30.11
N LYS A 578 9.80 -8.84 29.35
CA LYS A 578 9.54 -7.82 28.35
C LYS A 578 8.69 -8.42 27.21
N VAL A 579 7.66 -7.69 26.83
CA VAL A 579 6.80 -8.08 25.70
C VAL A 579 7.63 -8.30 24.44
N GLY A 580 7.40 -9.43 23.78
CA GLY A 580 8.13 -9.80 22.58
C GLY A 580 9.56 -10.34 22.81
N GLU A 581 9.91 -10.70 24.04
CA GLU A 581 11.14 -11.43 24.33
C GLU A 581 10.94 -12.93 24.13
N ARG A 582 11.79 -13.53 23.30
CA ARG A 582 11.81 -14.97 23.06
C ARG A 582 13.17 -15.56 23.49
N MET A 583 13.12 -16.54 24.39
CA MET A 583 14.30 -17.30 24.77
C MET A 583 14.69 -18.26 23.65
N LEU A 584 15.95 -18.22 23.23
CA LEU A 584 16.52 -19.07 22.19
C LEU A 584 17.22 -20.30 22.76
N GLY A 585 17.80 -20.17 23.95
CA GLY A 585 18.58 -21.21 24.61
C GLY A 585 19.69 -20.62 25.48
N VAL A 586 20.81 -21.34 25.54
CA VAL A 586 21.95 -20.95 26.36
C VAL A 586 23.21 -20.91 25.46
N ASP A 587 24.01 -19.87 25.61
CA ASP A 587 25.31 -19.74 24.95
C ASP A 587 26.27 -20.83 25.43
N PRO A 588 26.74 -21.72 24.55
CA PRO A 588 27.59 -22.85 24.96
C PRO A 588 28.96 -22.42 25.51
N VAL A 589 29.39 -21.19 25.26
CA VAL A 589 30.67 -20.65 25.70
C VAL A 589 30.57 -20.05 27.10
N SER A 590 29.58 -19.21 27.35
CA SER A 590 29.44 -18.50 28.63
C SER A 590 28.47 -19.15 29.61
N GLY A 591 27.63 -20.10 29.13
CA GLY A 591 26.56 -20.69 29.95
C GLY A 591 25.41 -19.75 30.24
N LYS A 592 25.41 -18.55 29.64
CA LYS A 592 24.38 -17.52 29.86
C LYS A 592 23.17 -17.66 28.94
N PRO A 593 21.98 -17.26 29.37
CA PRO A 593 20.78 -17.31 28.52
C PRO A 593 20.90 -16.40 27.31
N VAL A 594 20.37 -16.85 26.18
CA VAL A 594 20.29 -16.10 24.93
C VAL A 594 18.83 -15.82 24.62
N SER A 595 18.49 -14.52 24.47
CA SER A 595 17.14 -14.09 24.09
C SER A 595 17.18 -13.12 22.94
N VAL A 596 16.07 -13.06 22.19
CA VAL A 596 15.82 -12.06 21.16
C VAL A 596 14.62 -11.20 21.56
N LYS A 597 14.72 -9.87 21.37
CA LYS A 597 13.69 -8.93 21.79
C LYS A 597 13.77 -7.59 21.07
N ILE A 598 12.74 -6.75 21.24
CA ILE A 598 12.78 -5.36 20.78
C ILE A 598 13.61 -4.52 21.75
N GLY A 599 14.74 -4.02 21.28
CA GLY A 599 15.56 -3.04 21.97
C GLY A 599 15.17 -1.60 21.61
N ARG A 600 15.86 -0.63 22.21
CA ARG A 600 15.60 0.82 21.98
C ARG A 600 15.72 1.22 20.50
N TYR A 601 16.64 0.61 19.77
CA TYR A 601 16.96 0.94 18.38
C TYR A 601 16.46 -0.10 17.37
N GLY A 602 15.69 -1.09 17.80
CA GLY A 602 15.17 -2.17 16.96
C GLY A 602 15.40 -3.54 17.57
N PRO A 603 15.14 -4.61 16.80
CA PRO A 603 15.33 -5.99 17.27
C PRO A 603 16.79 -6.29 17.63
N VAL A 604 17.00 -6.95 18.76
CA VAL A 604 18.35 -7.32 19.25
C VAL A 604 18.35 -8.72 19.82
N VAL A 605 19.47 -9.42 19.67
CA VAL A 605 19.81 -10.61 20.45
C VAL A 605 20.59 -10.17 21.69
N GLN A 606 20.29 -10.76 22.83
CA GLN A 606 20.97 -10.52 24.10
C GLN A 606 21.54 -11.84 24.63
N ILE A 607 22.79 -11.81 25.10
CA ILE A 607 23.43 -12.89 25.88
C ILE A 607 23.59 -12.38 27.31
N GLY A 608 23.06 -13.14 28.27
CA GLY A 608 23.06 -12.79 29.69
C GLY A 608 21.87 -11.93 30.10
N THR A 609 21.73 -11.70 31.39
CA THR A 609 20.65 -10.92 32.01
C THR A 609 21.18 -9.65 32.67
N ALA A 610 20.27 -8.78 33.11
CA ALA A 610 20.66 -7.57 33.86
C ALA A 610 21.17 -7.89 35.28
N ASP A 611 20.85 -9.08 35.80
CA ASP A 611 21.20 -9.54 37.14
C ASP A 611 22.56 -10.28 37.17
N ASP A 612 23.17 -10.51 35.99
CA ASP A 612 24.49 -11.12 35.93
C ASP A 612 25.58 -10.13 36.39
N GLU A 613 26.67 -10.65 36.98
CA GLU A 613 27.84 -9.83 37.39
C GLU A 613 28.43 -9.04 36.21
N GLU A 614 28.44 -9.64 35.02
CA GLU A 614 28.87 -9.01 33.79
C GLU A 614 27.67 -8.44 33.02
N LYS A 615 27.85 -7.25 32.48
CA LYS A 615 26.80 -6.62 31.65
C LYS A 615 26.42 -7.49 30.47
N PRO A 616 25.13 -7.64 30.16
CA PRO A 616 24.68 -8.41 29.01
C PRO A 616 25.25 -7.87 27.71
N ARG A 617 25.54 -8.76 26.79
CA ARG A 617 26.03 -8.46 25.45
C ARG A 617 24.82 -8.35 24.49
N PHE A 618 24.89 -7.41 23.55
CA PHE A 618 23.82 -7.18 22.56
C PHE A 618 24.37 -7.22 21.16
N ALA A 619 23.62 -7.87 20.24
CA ALA A 619 23.85 -7.80 18.80
C ALA A 619 22.55 -7.40 18.10
N GLN A 620 22.65 -6.50 17.13
CA GLN A 620 21.48 -6.08 16.35
C GLN A 620 21.07 -7.16 15.37
N LEU A 621 19.76 -7.44 15.28
CA LEU A 621 19.22 -8.39 14.32
C LEU A 621 19.42 -7.87 12.90
N LYS A 622 19.94 -8.72 12.00
CA LYS A 622 20.05 -8.37 10.58
C LYS A 622 18.67 -8.46 9.91
N LYS A 623 18.49 -7.76 8.79
CA LYS A 623 17.20 -7.71 8.07
C LYS A 623 16.73 -9.07 7.52
N GLU A 624 17.63 -9.99 7.35
CA GLU A 624 17.34 -11.35 6.87
C GLU A 624 16.71 -12.25 7.94
N TYR A 625 16.83 -11.88 9.21
CA TYR A 625 16.28 -12.61 10.34
C TYR A 625 15.08 -11.88 10.94
N SER A 626 14.14 -12.64 11.51
CA SER A 626 13.03 -12.10 12.29
C SER A 626 13.07 -12.60 13.74
N LEU A 627 12.44 -11.86 14.65
CA LEU A 627 12.26 -12.26 16.04
C LEU A 627 11.62 -13.65 16.18
N GLU A 628 10.69 -14.00 15.27
CA GLU A 628 9.95 -15.26 15.35
C GLU A 628 10.74 -16.46 14.86
N THR A 629 11.60 -16.27 13.86
CA THR A 629 12.21 -17.40 13.14
C THR A 629 13.66 -17.64 13.46
N ILE A 630 14.41 -16.64 13.98
CA ILE A 630 15.84 -16.79 14.28
C ILE A 630 16.10 -17.94 15.23
N THR A 631 17.05 -18.79 14.88
CA THR A 631 17.52 -19.90 15.71
C THR A 631 18.61 -19.47 16.68
N LEU A 632 18.93 -20.32 17.68
CA LEU A 632 20.04 -20.08 18.61
C LEU A 632 21.38 -19.95 17.88
N GLU A 633 21.60 -20.79 16.89
CA GLU A 633 22.87 -20.83 16.12
C GLU A 633 23.05 -19.54 15.33
N GLU A 634 22.04 -19.13 14.57
CA GLU A 634 22.02 -17.85 13.83
C GLU A 634 22.20 -16.65 14.75
N ALA A 635 21.57 -16.66 15.94
CA ALA A 635 21.69 -15.61 16.92
C ALA A 635 23.12 -15.50 17.48
N LEU A 636 23.77 -16.61 17.77
CA LEU A 636 25.16 -16.65 18.23
C LEU A 636 26.14 -16.17 17.14
N ASP A 637 25.83 -16.43 15.87
CA ASP A 637 26.63 -15.95 14.75
C ASP A 637 26.68 -14.42 14.66
N LEU A 638 25.65 -13.72 15.15
CA LEU A 638 25.64 -12.25 15.19
C LEU A 638 26.71 -11.67 16.15
N PHE A 639 27.17 -12.47 17.13
CA PHE A 639 28.21 -12.07 18.08
C PHE A 639 29.63 -12.37 17.64
N LYS A 640 29.82 -13.05 16.50
CA LYS A 640 31.12 -13.26 15.88
C LYS A 640 31.75 -11.96 15.38
N LEU A 641 30.95 -10.91 15.20
CA LEU A 641 31.40 -9.56 14.89
C LEU A 641 31.12 -8.61 16.09
N PRO A 642 31.97 -7.61 16.35
CA PRO A 642 33.22 -7.29 15.64
C PRO A 642 34.36 -8.28 15.97
N ARG A 643 35.15 -8.63 14.96
CA ARG A 643 36.37 -9.45 15.12
C ARG A 643 37.62 -8.63 14.83
N THR A 644 38.67 -8.88 15.54
CA THR A 644 39.99 -8.30 15.28
C THR A 644 40.71 -9.09 14.20
N LEU A 645 41.19 -8.39 13.17
CA LEU A 645 41.97 -9.00 12.08
C LEU A 645 43.45 -9.06 12.40
N GLY A 646 43.95 -8.10 13.14
CA GLY A 646 45.35 -7.88 13.45
C GLY A 646 45.65 -6.40 13.67
N GLU A 647 46.93 -6.05 13.54
CA GLU A 647 47.40 -4.67 13.63
C GLU A 647 48.01 -4.23 12.30
N LEU A 648 47.73 -2.99 11.87
CA LEU A 648 48.36 -2.34 10.74
C LEU A 648 49.00 -1.03 11.26
N ASP A 649 50.30 -0.91 11.08
CA ASP A 649 51.10 0.26 11.57
C ASP A 649 50.90 0.50 13.10
N GLY A 650 50.81 -0.57 13.91
CA GLY A 650 50.58 -0.49 15.35
C GLY A 650 49.17 -0.11 15.77
N VAL A 651 48.22 -0.10 14.84
CA VAL A 651 46.79 0.20 15.08
C VAL A 651 45.95 -1.04 14.84
N VAL A 652 45.13 -1.41 15.82
CA VAL A 652 44.24 -2.56 15.73
C VAL A 652 43.20 -2.36 14.61
N VAL A 653 43.11 -3.33 13.70
CA VAL A 653 42.11 -3.39 12.63
C VAL A 653 40.99 -4.32 13.04
N THR A 654 39.75 -3.84 13.02
CA THR A 654 38.58 -4.66 13.36
C THR A 654 37.53 -4.64 12.23
N VAL A 655 36.87 -5.76 12.04
CA VAL A 655 35.69 -5.88 11.18
C VAL A 655 34.43 -5.90 12.03
N GLY A 656 33.44 -5.11 11.67
CA GLY A 656 32.16 -5.05 12.35
C GLY A 656 31.01 -4.75 11.41
N THR A 657 29.79 -4.76 11.94
CA THR A 657 28.59 -4.37 11.22
C THR A 657 27.95 -3.15 11.86
N GLY A 658 27.53 -2.17 11.08
CA GLY A 658 26.92 -0.95 11.55
C GLY A 658 25.65 -0.59 10.76
N ARG A 659 25.07 0.59 11.09
CA ARG A 659 23.84 1.08 10.45
C ARG A 659 23.89 1.14 8.91
N PHE A 660 25.08 1.30 8.35
CA PHE A 660 25.32 1.43 6.90
C PHE A 660 25.89 0.14 6.27
N GLY A 661 25.88 -0.98 7.01
CA GLY A 661 26.41 -2.26 6.56
C GLY A 661 27.73 -2.65 7.22
N PRO A 662 28.38 -3.72 6.72
CA PRO A 662 29.67 -4.18 7.21
C PRO A 662 30.79 -3.15 6.96
N TYR A 663 31.74 -3.07 7.89
CA TYR A 663 32.84 -2.14 7.81
C TYR A 663 34.14 -2.71 8.41
N VAL A 664 35.24 -2.22 7.90
CA VAL A 664 36.56 -2.29 8.54
C VAL A 664 36.78 -1.01 9.34
N ARG A 665 37.16 -1.11 10.60
CA ARG A 665 37.56 0.01 11.45
C ARG A 665 39.07 0.06 11.61
N TYR A 666 39.66 1.20 11.31
CA TYR A 666 41.06 1.52 11.46
C TYR A 666 41.22 2.96 11.93
N ASN A 667 41.89 3.18 13.02
CA ASN A 667 42.19 4.52 13.60
C ASN A 667 41.00 5.49 13.57
N ASN A 668 39.85 5.12 14.17
CA ASN A 668 38.59 5.85 14.13
C ASN A 668 37.94 6.08 12.73
N THR A 669 38.52 5.52 11.69
CA THR A 669 37.97 5.53 10.34
C THR A 669 37.19 4.25 10.08
N PHE A 670 36.00 4.38 9.51
CA PHE A 670 35.16 3.26 9.09
C PHE A 670 35.19 3.14 7.57
N VAL A 671 35.61 1.99 7.05
CA VAL A 671 35.69 1.68 5.62
C VAL A 671 34.61 0.66 5.31
N SER A 672 33.69 0.97 4.42
CA SER A 672 32.62 0.03 4.05
C SER A 672 33.20 -1.17 3.32
N ILE A 673 32.75 -2.37 3.68
CA ILE A 673 33.08 -3.59 2.97
C ILE A 673 32.14 -3.72 1.77
N PRO A 674 32.62 -4.02 0.56
CA PRO A 674 31.79 -4.27 -0.61
C PRO A 674 30.76 -5.39 -0.39
N LYS A 675 29.64 -5.36 -1.11
CA LYS A 675 28.54 -6.31 -0.92
C LYS A 675 28.87 -7.75 -1.33
N ASP A 676 29.82 -7.90 -2.20
CA ASP A 676 30.34 -9.16 -2.72
C ASP A 676 31.43 -9.80 -1.81
N MET A 677 31.79 -9.12 -0.73
CA MET A 677 32.78 -9.58 0.23
C MET A 677 32.12 -9.90 1.58
N ASP A 678 32.21 -11.16 2.03
CA ASP A 678 31.68 -11.60 3.33
C ASP A 678 32.54 -11.06 4.48
N PRO A 679 32.01 -10.25 5.41
CA PRO A 679 32.73 -9.71 6.55
C PRO A 679 33.34 -10.79 7.47
N MET A 680 32.84 -12.03 7.40
CA MET A 680 33.39 -13.14 8.17
C MET A 680 34.69 -13.72 7.56
N SER A 681 34.87 -13.59 6.26
CA SER A 681 36.03 -14.09 5.53
C SER A 681 37.10 -13.03 5.26
N VAL A 682 36.81 -11.71 5.47
CA VAL A 682 37.77 -10.62 5.25
C VAL A 682 39.06 -10.84 6.01
N THR A 683 40.18 -10.86 5.32
CA THR A 683 41.53 -10.97 5.89
C THR A 683 42.11 -9.61 6.27
N LEU A 684 43.24 -9.57 6.97
CA LEU A 684 43.95 -8.34 7.26
C LEU A 684 44.43 -7.66 5.97
N GLU A 685 44.85 -8.45 4.98
CA GLU A 685 45.33 -7.97 3.68
C GLU A 685 44.19 -7.33 2.87
N ASP A 686 43.01 -7.93 2.87
CA ASP A 686 41.80 -7.33 2.27
C ASP A 686 41.45 -6.00 2.94
N ALA A 687 41.49 -5.97 4.27
CA ALA A 687 41.21 -4.78 5.05
C ALA A 687 42.23 -3.65 4.77
N GLU A 688 43.52 -3.98 4.64
CA GLU A 688 44.58 -3.05 4.25
C GLU A 688 44.31 -2.45 2.86
N THR A 689 43.93 -3.29 1.91
CA THR A 689 43.57 -2.84 0.54
C THR A 689 42.42 -1.84 0.57
N LEU A 690 41.32 -2.17 1.28
CA LEU A 690 40.17 -1.29 1.42
C LEU A 690 40.51 0.02 2.13
N ILE A 691 41.37 0.00 3.14
CA ILE A 691 41.81 1.18 3.88
C ILE A 691 42.64 2.06 2.95
N ARG A 692 43.61 1.51 2.18
CA ARG A 692 44.44 2.24 1.24
C ARG A 692 43.61 2.84 0.11
N GLU A 693 42.71 2.09 -0.48
CA GLU A 693 41.80 2.63 -1.51
C GLU A 693 41.00 3.83 -1.01
N LYS A 694 40.52 3.80 0.23
CA LYS A 694 39.80 4.92 0.82
C LYS A 694 40.73 6.13 1.09
N GLN A 695 41.93 5.88 1.54
CA GLN A 695 42.91 6.92 1.74
C GLN A 695 43.34 7.58 0.41
N ASP A 696 43.56 6.79 -0.63
CA ASP A 696 43.87 7.27 -1.98
C ASP A 696 42.70 8.04 -2.58
N ALA A 697 41.50 7.56 -2.40
CA ALA A 697 40.28 8.28 -2.84
C ALA A 697 40.09 9.59 -2.08
N ALA A 698 40.49 9.66 -0.82
CA ALA A 698 40.47 10.88 -0.03
C ALA A 698 41.58 11.84 -0.49
N ALA A 699 42.77 11.34 -0.76
CA ALA A 699 43.90 12.13 -1.30
C ALA A 699 43.58 12.72 -2.68
N LYS A 700 42.96 11.93 -3.57
CA LYS A 700 42.51 12.38 -4.91
C LYS A 700 41.39 13.45 -4.85
N LYS A 701 40.70 13.59 -3.73
CA LYS A 701 39.72 14.66 -3.53
C LYS A 701 40.34 15.99 -3.17
N VAL A 702 41.55 16.00 -2.64
CA VAL A 702 42.25 17.23 -2.25
C VAL A 702 42.87 17.84 -3.50
N ILE A 703 42.39 19.01 -3.91
CA ILE A 703 42.98 19.78 -5.02
C ILE A 703 44.15 20.61 -4.52
N LYS A 704 44.01 21.24 -3.35
CA LYS A 704 45.04 22.13 -2.77
C LYS A 704 44.92 22.22 -1.25
N THR A 705 46.03 22.26 -0.57
CA THR A 705 46.18 22.60 0.86
C THR A 705 47.05 23.82 1.02
N PHE A 706 47.00 24.48 2.15
CA PHE A 706 47.76 25.69 2.43
C PHE A 706 48.58 25.47 3.72
N ASP A 707 49.91 25.55 3.62
CA ASP A 707 50.79 25.35 4.78
C ASP A 707 50.61 26.42 5.86
N ALA A 708 50.19 27.63 5.47
CA ALA A 708 49.92 28.75 6.37
C ALA A 708 48.59 28.60 7.18
N ASP A 709 47.66 27.79 6.69
CA ASP A 709 46.39 27.45 7.39
C ASP A 709 45.96 26.06 6.97
N PRO A 710 46.36 25.03 7.74
CA PRO A 710 46.04 23.64 7.44
C PRO A 710 44.53 23.29 7.50
N ASP A 711 43.72 24.13 8.14
CA ASP A 711 42.27 23.96 8.17
C ASP A 711 41.59 24.38 6.86
N MET A 712 42.32 25.09 6.00
CA MET A 712 41.85 25.54 4.69
C MET A 712 42.26 24.53 3.62
N GLN A 713 41.26 23.89 2.99
CA GLN A 713 41.48 22.92 1.92
C GLN A 713 40.57 23.20 0.74
N ILE A 714 41.05 22.98 -0.46
CA ILE A 714 40.23 22.95 -1.68
C ILE A 714 40.03 21.48 -2.06
N LEU A 715 38.78 21.07 -2.09
CA LEU A 715 38.37 19.69 -2.30
C LEU A 715 37.49 19.57 -3.55
N ASN A 716 37.58 18.44 -4.22
CA ASN A 716 36.67 18.09 -5.33
C ASN A 716 35.43 17.37 -4.79
N GLY A 717 34.25 17.90 -5.05
CA GLY A 717 32.97 17.33 -4.60
C GLY A 717 32.04 16.88 -5.74
N ARG A 718 30.94 16.24 -5.39
CA ARG A 718 29.92 15.75 -6.36
C ARG A 718 29.35 16.88 -7.26
N TYR A 719 29.36 18.11 -6.77
CA TYR A 719 28.84 19.30 -7.47
C TYR A 719 29.94 20.29 -7.88
N GLY A 720 31.16 19.81 -8.05
CA GLY A 720 32.35 20.61 -8.41
C GLY A 720 33.22 20.94 -7.20
N PRO A 721 34.33 21.66 -7.44
CA PRO A 721 35.30 22.04 -6.42
C PRO A 721 34.70 22.98 -5.36
N TYR A 722 35.14 22.82 -4.10
CA TYR A 722 34.69 23.63 -2.97
C TYR A 722 35.83 23.88 -1.97
N ILE A 723 35.72 24.97 -1.24
CA ILE A 723 36.59 25.26 -0.11
C ILE A 723 36.02 24.65 1.14
N SER A 724 36.78 23.81 1.85
CA SER A 724 36.51 23.33 3.17
C SER A 724 37.30 24.12 4.20
N TYR A 725 36.60 24.79 5.14
CA TYR A 725 37.21 25.57 6.19
C TYR A 725 36.40 25.52 7.48
N GLN A 726 37.04 25.17 8.60
CA GLN A 726 36.39 25.04 9.92
C GLN A 726 35.10 24.21 9.91
N LYS A 727 35.15 23.04 9.30
CA LYS A 727 34.00 22.08 9.14
C LYS A 727 32.82 22.67 8.34
N LYS A 728 33.01 23.72 7.56
CA LYS A 728 32.00 24.28 6.64
C LYS A 728 32.53 24.23 5.21
N ASN A 729 31.60 24.02 4.27
CA ASN A 729 31.92 23.95 2.84
C ASN A 729 31.39 25.18 2.12
N TYR A 730 32.25 25.77 1.25
CA TYR A 730 31.92 26.95 0.47
C TYR A 730 32.16 26.67 -1.01
N LYS A 731 31.11 26.85 -1.83
CA LYS A 731 31.20 26.59 -3.28
C LYS A 731 32.18 27.61 -3.94
N ILE A 732 33.07 27.11 -4.77
CA ILE A 732 33.91 27.96 -5.62
C ILE A 732 33.06 28.43 -6.82
N PRO A 733 33.07 29.73 -7.17
CA PRO A 733 32.38 30.21 -8.36
C PRO A 733 32.91 29.53 -9.64
N ASP A 734 32.00 29.19 -10.55
CA ASP A 734 32.35 28.46 -11.79
C ASP A 734 33.32 29.24 -12.72
N SER A 735 33.54 30.53 -12.45
CA SER A 735 34.45 31.38 -13.18
C SER A 735 35.89 31.38 -12.63
N VAL A 736 36.20 30.60 -11.60
CA VAL A 736 37.49 30.58 -10.92
C VAL A 736 38.07 29.17 -10.96
N GLU A 737 39.31 29.05 -11.44
CA GLU A 737 40.03 27.78 -11.43
C GLU A 737 40.41 27.41 -10.00
N ALA A 738 39.97 26.28 -9.52
CA ALA A 738 40.14 25.88 -8.12
C ALA A 738 41.60 25.67 -7.71
N ALA A 739 42.46 25.23 -8.64
CA ALA A 739 43.86 24.98 -8.40
C ALA A 739 44.68 26.29 -8.22
N ASP A 740 44.23 27.41 -8.83
CA ASP A 740 44.92 28.68 -8.83
C ASP A 740 44.60 29.59 -7.63
N LEU A 741 43.57 29.19 -6.84
CA LEU A 741 43.17 29.97 -5.66
C LEU A 741 44.32 30.10 -4.64
N THR A 742 44.60 31.31 -4.24
CA THR A 742 45.50 31.63 -3.11
C THR A 742 44.73 31.60 -1.80
N LEU A 743 45.39 31.50 -0.65
CA LEU A 743 44.77 31.51 0.68
C LEU A 743 43.89 32.76 0.86
N ASP A 744 44.37 33.94 0.48
CA ASP A 744 43.64 35.21 0.57
C ASP A 744 42.40 35.20 -0.35
N ALA A 745 42.49 34.57 -1.51
CA ALA A 745 41.35 34.44 -2.41
C ALA A 745 40.31 33.50 -1.85
N CYS A 746 40.69 32.41 -1.14
CA CYS A 746 39.78 31.54 -0.44
C CYS A 746 39.00 32.29 0.66
N PHE A 747 39.67 33.12 1.46
CA PHE A 747 38.98 33.93 2.47
C PHE A 747 37.98 34.91 1.84
N LYS A 748 38.34 35.55 0.73
CA LYS A 748 37.40 36.44 0.00
C LYS A 748 36.17 35.70 -0.51
N VAL A 749 36.34 34.48 -1.02
CA VAL A 749 35.20 33.65 -1.44
C VAL A 749 34.31 33.29 -0.25
N ILE A 750 34.89 32.99 0.92
CA ILE A 750 34.16 32.70 2.15
C ILE A 750 33.38 33.92 2.64
N GLU A 751 34.01 35.11 2.68
CA GLU A 751 33.38 36.37 3.09
C GLU A 751 32.19 36.74 2.20
N LEU A 752 32.36 36.69 0.88
CA LEU A 752 31.29 36.94 -0.08
C LEU A 752 30.09 36.01 0.07
N GLN A 753 30.33 34.77 0.46
CA GLN A 753 29.24 33.82 0.69
C GLN A 753 28.56 34.03 2.05
N LYS A 754 29.31 34.44 3.08
CA LYS A 754 28.75 34.84 4.38
C LYS A 754 27.86 36.08 4.23
N GLU A 755 28.30 37.09 3.53
CA GLU A 755 27.52 38.29 3.24
C GLU A 755 26.25 37.99 2.44
N LYS A 756 26.35 37.14 1.39
CA LYS A 756 25.18 36.67 0.63
C LYS A 756 24.19 35.87 1.49
N ALA A 757 24.68 35.10 2.44
CA ALA A 757 23.85 34.35 3.36
C ALA A 757 23.15 35.28 4.39
N GLU A 758 23.81 36.33 4.86
CA GLU A 758 23.22 37.34 5.74
C GLU A 758 22.18 38.20 5.01
N VAL A 759 22.47 38.66 3.78
CA VAL A 759 21.50 39.37 2.94
C VAL A 759 20.28 38.49 2.62
N ARG A 760 20.45 37.17 2.42
CA ARG A 760 19.33 36.23 2.29
C ARG A 760 18.52 36.08 3.57
N LYS A 761 19.16 36.03 4.74
CA LYS A 761 18.48 36.01 6.04
C LYS A 761 17.69 37.30 6.28
N VAL A 762 18.25 38.46 5.93
CA VAL A 762 17.56 39.74 6.06
C VAL A 762 16.38 39.84 5.07
N ARG A 763 16.56 39.42 3.79
CA ARG A 763 15.48 39.37 2.79
C ARG A 763 14.41 38.29 3.09
N GLY A 764 14.80 37.17 3.69
CA GLY A 764 13.88 36.13 4.16
C GLY A 764 13.12 36.54 5.44
N GLY A 765 13.69 37.44 6.26
CA GLY A 765 13.05 38.00 7.45
C GLY A 765 12.01 39.08 7.15
N VAL A 766 12.14 39.76 6.01
CA VAL A 766 11.16 40.77 5.56
C VAL A 766 9.94 40.15 4.88
N LYS A 767 9.99 38.86 4.49
CA LYS A 767 8.82 38.08 4.00
C LYS A 767 8.13 37.29 5.12
N LYS A 768 8.56 37.43 6.38
CA LYS A 768 7.98 36.81 7.57
C LYS A 768 7.57 37.85 8.64
N LYS A 769 7.22 39.07 8.21
CA LYS A 769 6.50 40.02 9.08
C LYS A 769 5.13 40.36 8.47
#